data_054a21b76b06f9d7b708f707af7d4954
#
_entry.id   054a21b76b06f9d7b708f707af7d4954
#
_cell.length_a   1.000
_cell.length_b   1.000
_cell.length_c   1.000
_cell.angle_alpha   90.00
_cell.angle_beta   90.00
_cell.angle_gamma   90.00
#
_symmetry.space_group_name_H-M   'P 1'
#
loop_
_entity.id
_entity.type
_entity.pdbx_description
1 polymer ?
#
loop_
_entity_poly.entity_id
_entity_poly.type
_entity_poly.pdbx_seq_one_letter_code
_entity_poly.pdbx_strand_id
1 'polypeptide(L)'
;LAKWVEILKENDLSQYPDLFPRLPQELDVSWGLSMAGALVKLRETLAEANHACESVEQSRITEKWAEQDRWSDLARLEKAYREKLEGGGMIDPMDARRRWVRQSVVPKGVKCIVLLGVSGFPDLGKTALENAAKQGVDLQSVIFCSNEEDLSSFDEFGRPLRAAWEARPLGLSDDQLNLVYSPQEQANYARDLIQSEPGVCQESLNIGVLDPEVKDALVSAGECDQKLPVFYDPEGTPGIQAPLYSWLKAVHELLAGGEMKAATQLLRFPQTLSWLESKGVEPDVRVWFKELDKLHAKHLCRSLTDGIQFARRSKSSVTEALEKLAALVEELQSGLFEEKIRDLLSGALSSNPLDRGKPEDQSYIQLLPKLANWLIELSQVSGISMQERFSILLGLVASEAWTKEETGEEMSLHGWLELPWADSPHLVVLGCNDSFLPATLPVNTFVPQSLRQELGLWTDEDRAGRDAYLLHWLVASRKGAHGRIDFVMGKFSRDGTPLKPSALFFLCDPDNENELPNRTEKLFGEVPAEGENPAWAYPWKLVPGEHEPVRRISVTQFSSFLSCPFRFYLDKKFRMEEYKADKEEADTMDFGTLTHSALESLSELGNETPDEEEIYRCMLARLEKEFSYRFGRSPSLSILQQKASIERRLRRVAQLHRQDLLNGWQVDRVEEKFHLDTCGSLDPVEWKVLADKDEPVEGENSIRIVGVVDRIDFHPERGVYRLLDYKTSEKGPKELHLKKSNLRMEEYPEYFFFDQNDKTMRWMDLQLPLYRIWADKVLLNKNAQGLEVGIYNVP
;
A
#
# COMPACT_ATOMS: atom_id res chain seq x y z
N LEU A 1 18.63 -15.68 12.85
CA LEU A 1 17.88 -15.77 11.60
C LEU A 1 18.79 -16.15 10.42
N ALA A 2 19.84 -15.35 10.13
CA ALA A 2 20.74 -15.56 8.98
C ALA A 2 21.38 -16.97 8.96
N LYS A 3 21.79 -17.49 10.12
CA LYS A 3 22.36 -18.84 10.20
C LYS A 3 21.33 -19.93 9.90
N TRP A 4 20.07 -19.74 10.21
CA TRP A 4 19.01 -20.65 9.80
C TRP A 4 18.79 -20.64 8.28
N VAL A 5 18.82 -19.45 7.66
CA VAL A 5 18.73 -19.36 6.18
C VAL A 5 19.92 -20.06 5.52
N GLU A 6 21.13 -19.90 6.06
CA GLU A 6 22.35 -20.58 5.58
C GLU A 6 22.17 -22.11 5.63
N ILE A 7 21.67 -22.64 6.75
CA ILE A 7 21.46 -24.08 6.95
C ILE A 7 20.37 -24.61 6.04
N LEU A 8 19.26 -23.93 5.90
CA LEU A 8 18.17 -24.34 5.00
C LEU A 8 18.61 -24.39 3.53
N LYS A 9 19.63 -23.61 3.15
CA LYS A 9 20.20 -23.62 1.79
C LYS A 9 21.29 -24.68 1.58
N GLU A 10 22.12 -24.90 2.60
CA GLU A 10 23.26 -25.80 2.49
C GLU A 10 22.88 -27.28 2.69
N ASN A 11 21.81 -27.57 3.45
CA ASN A 11 21.37 -28.93 3.69
C ASN A 11 20.47 -29.44 2.56
N ASP A 12 20.59 -30.72 2.26
CA ASP A 12 19.61 -31.39 1.42
C ASP A 12 18.30 -31.62 2.19
N LEU A 13 17.33 -30.72 1.97
CA LEU A 13 16.06 -30.76 2.67
C LEU A 13 15.21 -31.99 2.37
N SER A 14 15.53 -32.77 1.33
CA SER A 14 14.88 -34.07 1.06
C SER A 14 15.14 -35.12 2.13
N GLN A 15 16.16 -34.89 2.98
CA GLN A 15 16.48 -35.75 4.13
C GLN A 15 15.56 -35.52 5.33
N TYR A 16 14.67 -34.54 5.26
CA TYR A 16 13.68 -34.18 6.28
C TYR A 16 12.25 -34.28 5.72
N PRO A 17 11.81 -35.48 5.27
CA PRO A 17 10.58 -35.65 4.50
C PRO A 17 9.31 -35.36 5.30
N ASP A 18 9.33 -35.57 6.62
CA ASP A 18 8.18 -35.35 7.49
C ASP A 18 8.04 -33.85 7.89
N LEU A 19 9.15 -33.11 7.86
CA LEU A 19 9.15 -31.69 8.05
C LEU A 19 8.84 -30.93 6.74
N PHE A 20 9.38 -31.41 5.62
CA PHE A 20 9.24 -30.81 4.30
C PHE A 20 8.64 -31.79 3.28
N PRO A 21 7.37 -32.21 3.44
CA PRO A 21 6.73 -33.17 2.55
C PRO A 21 6.57 -32.66 1.11
N ARG A 22 6.59 -31.35 0.93
CA ARG A 22 6.59 -30.68 -0.38
C ARG A 22 7.52 -29.49 -0.34
N LEU A 23 8.62 -29.61 -1.05
CA LEU A 23 9.52 -28.48 -1.26
C LEU A 23 9.03 -27.63 -2.44
N PRO A 24 9.17 -26.30 -2.39
CA PRO A 24 8.97 -25.45 -3.55
C PRO A 24 9.96 -25.81 -4.67
N GLN A 25 9.59 -25.52 -5.92
CA GLN A 25 10.46 -25.80 -7.07
C GLN A 25 11.79 -25.03 -6.98
N GLU A 26 11.76 -23.83 -6.42
CA GLU A 26 12.92 -23.02 -6.11
C GLU A 26 12.86 -22.62 -4.62
N LEU A 27 13.95 -22.88 -3.92
CA LEU A 27 14.13 -22.42 -2.53
C LEU A 27 14.56 -20.96 -2.55
N ASP A 28 13.57 -20.08 -2.75
CA ASP A 28 13.83 -18.65 -2.73
C ASP A 28 14.10 -18.13 -1.31
N VAL A 29 14.61 -16.89 -1.24
CA VAL A 29 14.96 -16.25 0.04
C VAL A 29 13.74 -15.98 0.91
N SER A 30 12.61 -15.68 0.30
CA SER A 30 11.38 -15.37 1.02
C SER A 30 10.89 -16.60 1.78
N TRP A 31 10.91 -17.76 1.13
CA TRP A 31 10.63 -19.05 1.79
C TRP A 31 11.64 -19.33 2.90
N GLY A 32 12.94 -19.16 2.60
CA GLY A 32 14.02 -19.40 3.57
C GLY A 32 13.89 -18.52 4.81
N LEU A 33 13.58 -17.22 4.65
CA LEU A 33 13.36 -16.29 5.75
C LEU A 33 12.10 -16.64 6.56
N SER A 34 11.00 -16.97 5.90
CA SER A 34 9.75 -17.36 6.55
C SER A 34 9.95 -18.62 7.40
N MET A 35 10.60 -19.64 6.83
CA MET A 35 10.91 -20.89 7.55
C MET A 35 11.90 -20.68 8.69
N ALA A 36 12.96 -19.89 8.46
CA ALA A 36 13.93 -19.53 9.50
C ALA A 36 13.25 -18.79 10.65
N GLY A 37 12.35 -17.84 10.37
CA GLY A 37 11.55 -17.14 11.37
C GLY A 37 10.66 -18.08 12.18
N ALA A 38 10.01 -19.04 11.52
CA ALA A 38 9.19 -20.04 12.19
C ALA A 38 10.01 -20.96 13.13
N LEU A 39 11.22 -21.36 12.69
CA LEU A 39 12.13 -22.17 13.51
C LEU A 39 12.72 -21.41 14.70
N VAL A 40 13.06 -20.13 14.52
CA VAL A 40 13.47 -19.26 15.64
C VAL A 40 12.35 -19.17 16.67
N LYS A 41 11.14 -18.83 16.24
CA LYS A 41 9.97 -18.72 17.11
C LYS A 41 9.60 -20.05 17.79
N LEU A 42 9.77 -21.18 17.10
CA LEU A 42 9.62 -22.50 17.71
C LEU A 42 10.59 -22.68 18.87
N ARG A 43 11.88 -22.40 18.68
CA ARG A 43 12.91 -22.53 19.70
C ARG A 43 12.69 -21.61 20.89
N GLU A 44 12.27 -20.36 20.64
CA GLU A 44 11.90 -19.41 21.70
C GLU A 44 10.77 -19.99 22.54
N THR A 45 9.69 -20.45 21.88
CA THR A 45 8.53 -21.05 22.57
C THR A 45 8.93 -22.26 23.41
N LEU A 46 9.71 -23.20 22.85
CA LEU A 46 10.16 -24.38 23.60
C LEU A 46 11.07 -24.05 24.77
N ALA A 47 11.92 -23.04 24.64
CA ALA A 47 12.82 -22.59 25.69
C ALA A 47 12.08 -22.03 26.91
N GLU A 48 10.88 -21.47 26.77
CA GLU A 48 10.04 -21.00 27.87
C GLU A 48 9.77 -22.09 28.92
N ALA A 49 9.58 -23.37 28.48
CA ALA A 49 9.43 -24.52 29.36
C ALA A 49 10.68 -25.37 29.43
N ASN A 50 11.86 -24.79 29.18
CA ASN A 50 13.15 -25.48 29.21
C ASN A 50 13.28 -26.66 28.23
N HIS A 51 12.48 -26.69 27.17
CA HIS A 51 12.52 -27.69 26.10
C HIS A 51 13.42 -27.27 24.94
N ALA A 52 13.81 -28.24 24.12
CA ALA A 52 14.38 -28.13 22.78
C ALA A 52 13.70 -29.18 21.89
N CYS A 53 13.86 -29.10 20.57
CA CYS A 53 13.28 -30.10 19.66
C CYS A 53 13.72 -31.53 20.03
N GLU A 54 14.98 -31.75 20.39
CA GLU A 54 15.51 -33.01 20.86
C GLU A 54 14.80 -33.54 22.11
N SER A 55 14.53 -32.69 23.13
CA SER A 55 13.83 -33.12 24.33
C SER A 55 12.36 -33.46 24.09
N VAL A 56 11.70 -32.80 23.15
CA VAL A 56 10.33 -33.15 22.73
C VAL A 56 10.32 -34.46 21.98
N GLU A 57 11.23 -34.67 21.07
CA GLU A 57 11.40 -35.93 20.34
C GLU A 57 11.64 -37.11 21.29
N GLN A 58 12.57 -36.96 22.25
CA GLN A 58 12.92 -38.01 23.24
C GLN A 58 11.77 -38.33 24.19
N SER A 59 10.91 -37.37 24.50
CA SER A 59 9.74 -37.55 25.37
C SER A 59 8.65 -38.46 24.75
N ARG A 60 8.64 -38.59 23.44
CA ARG A 60 7.65 -39.35 22.64
C ARG A 60 6.21 -38.89 22.84
N ILE A 61 5.98 -37.72 23.42
CA ILE A 61 4.64 -37.14 23.63
C ILE A 61 3.89 -37.02 22.31
N THR A 62 4.60 -36.72 21.24
CA THR A 62 4.06 -36.44 19.90
C THR A 62 3.60 -37.71 19.15
N GLU A 63 3.91 -38.92 19.65
CA GLU A 63 3.33 -40.17 19.13
C GLU A 63 1.80 -40.17 19.18
N LYS A 64 1.19 -39.51 20.16
CA LYS A 64 -0.29 -39.37 20.31
C LYS A 64 -0.98 -38.77 19.08
N TRP A 65 -0.25 -37.95 18.29
CA TRP A 65 -0.78 -37.23 17.13
C TRP A 65 -0.12 -37.66 15.81
N ALA A 66 0.64 -38.79 15.80
CA ALA A 66 1.41 -39.23 14.64
C ALA A 66 2.42 -38.17 14.11
N GLU A 67 2.97 -37.36 14.99
CA GLU A 67 3.92 -36.26 14.67
C GLU A 67 5.37 -36.60 15.05
N GLN A 68 5.63 -37.82 15.53
CA GLN A 68 6.95 -38.18 16.06
C GLN A 68 8.06 -38.04 15.02
N ASP A 69 7.80 -38.46 13.77
CA ASP A 69 8.81 -38.44 12.70
C ASP A 69 9.15 -36.98 12.33
N ARG A 70 8.16 -36.12 12.33
CA ARG A 70 8.34 -34.65 12.13
C ARG A 70 9.21 -34.04 13.23
N TRP A 71 9.03 -34.44 14.48
CA TRP A 71 9.87 -33.96 15.59
C TRP A 71 11.28 -34.56 15.57
N SER A 72 11.45 -35.78 15.05
CA SER A 72 12.77 -36.33 14.75
C SER A 72 13.51 -35.50 13.68
N ASP A 73 12.80 -35.10 12.63
CA ASP A 73 13.36 -34.22 11.60
C ASP A 73 13.75 -32.84 12.18
N LEU A 74 12.88 -32.23 13.00
CA LEU A 74 13.17 -30.96 13.69
C LEU A 74 14.40 -31.07 14.61
N ALA A 75 14.52 -32.16 15.37
CA ALA A 75 15.67 -32.38 16.25
C ALA A 75 16.99 -32.53 15.47
N ARG A 76 16.96 -33.25 14.33
CA ARG A 76 18.13 -33.36 13.45
C ARG A 76 18.53 -32.05 12.84
N LEU A 77 17.56 -31.25 12.38
CA LEU A 77 17.80 -29.94 11.79
C LEU A 77 18.32 -28.93 12.85
N GLU A 78 17.74 -28.94 14.06
CA GLU A 78 18.22 -28.15 15.19
C GLU A 78 19.65 -28.51 15.60
N LYS A 79 20.01 -29.78 15.53
CA LYS A 79 21.39 -30.26 15.81
C LYS A 79 22.37 -29.68 14.79
N ALA A 80 22.05 -29.75 13.50
CA ALA A 80 22.88 -29.16 12.45
C ALA A 80 23.06 -27.64 12.65
N TYR A 81 22.01 -26.94 13.10
CA TYR A 81 22.08 -25.50 13.44
C TYR A 81 23.05 -25.24 14.60
N ARG A 82 22.99 -26.01 15.67
CA ARG A 82 23.91 -25.87 16.82
C ARG A 82 25.35 -26.15 16.44
N GLU A 83 25.61 -27.22 15.70
CA GLU A 83 26.94 -27.57 15.21
C GLU A 83 27.54 -26.43 14.36
N LYS A 84 26.73 -25.81 13.51
CA LYS A 84 27.16 -24.66 12.69
C LYS A 84 27.52 -23.45 13.54
N LEU A 85 26.74 -23.13 14.59
CA LEU A 85 27.03 -22.03 15.52
C LEU A 85 28.31 -22.32 16.32
N GLU A 86 28.44 -23.51 16.87
CA GLU A 86 29.60 -23.91 17.67
C GLU A 86 30.90 -23.91 16.84
N GLY A 87 30.82 -24.35 15.57
CA GLY A 87 31.92 -24.27 14.63
C GLY A 87 32.38 -22.81 14.36
N GLY A 88 31.48 -21.85 14.49
CA GLY A 88 31.76 -20.41 14.44
C GLY A 88 32.11 -19.76 15.79
N GLY A 89 32.25 -20.55 16.88
CA GLY A 89 32.49 -20.01 18.20
C GLY A 89 31.30 -19.26 18.82
N MET A 90 30.09 -19.49 18.31
CA MET A 90 28.85 -18.83 18.76
C MET A 90 27.95 -19.79 19.53
N ILE A 91 27.09 -19.28 20.36
CA ILE A 91 26.03 -20.03 21.03
C ILE A 91 24.69 -19.32 20.78
N ASP A 92 23.63 -20.11 20.57
CA ASP A 92 22.28 -19.55 20.49
C ASP A 92 21.82 -18.94 21.82
N PRO A 93 21.15 -17.77 21.82
CA PRO A 93 20.71 -17.10 23.05
C PRO A 93 19.79 -17.99 23.93
N MET A 94 18.92 -18.81 23.32
CA MET A 94 18.04 -19.72 24.07
C MET A 94 18.81 -20.84 24.74
N ASP A 95 19.79 -21.43 24.05
CA ASP A 95 20.66 -22.43 24.63
C ASP A 95 21.56 -21.86 25.73
N ALA A 96 22.03 -20.62 25.57
CA ALA A 96 22.79 -19.90 26.61
C ALA A 96 21.93 -19.68 27.87
N ARG A 97 20.67 -19.23 27.73
CA ARG A 97 19.73 -19.08 28.85
C ARG A 97 19.48 -20.40 29.58
N ARG A 98 19.23 -21.49 28.84
CA ARG A 98 19.01 -22.82 29.42
C ARG A 98 20.25 -23.35 30.14
N ARG A 99 21.45 -23.14 29.58
CA ARG A 99 22.72 -23.47 30.27
C ARG A 99 22.87 -22.69 31.54
N TRP A 100 22.61 -21.38 31.51
CA TRP A 100 22.69 -20.49 32.70
C TRP A 100 21.77 -20.98 33.81
N VAL A 101 20.53 -21.30 33.52
CA VAL A 101 19.56 -21.83 34.49
C VAL A 101 20.00 -23.18 35.04
N ARG A 102 20.51 -24.11 34.22
CA ARG A 102 21.01 -25.41 34.63
C ARG A 102 22.26 -25.31 35.51
N GLN A 103 23.12 -24.34 35.27
CA GLN A 103 24.30 -24.09 36.06
C GLN A 103 24.01 -23.36 37.37
N SER A 104 22.76 -22.95 37.56
CA SER A 104 22.29 -22.31 38.78
C SER A 104 23.14 -21.11 39.20
N VAL A 105 23.52 -20.23 38.21
CA VAL A 105 24.36 -19.08 38.47
C VAL A 105 23.52 -17.97 39.10
N VAL A 106 23.83 -17.66 40.36
CA VAL A 106 23.27 -16.49 41.05
C VAL A 106 24.32 -15.39 41.08
N PRO A 107 23.98 -14.13 40.74
CA PRO A 107 24.91 -13.01 40.79
C PRO A 107 25.47 -12.85 42.22
N LYS A 108 26.78 -12.59 42.33
CA LYS A 108 27.43 -12.40 43.64
C LYS A 108 26.79 -11.25 44.41
N GLY A 109 26.44 -11.52 45.69
CA GLY A 109 25.88 -10.51 46.60
C GLY A 109 24.37 -10.44 46.65
N VAL A 110 23.67 -11.17 45.80
CA VAL A 110 22.20 -11.29 45.90
C VAL A 110 21.85 -12.20 47.07
N LYS A 111 21.16 -11.67 48.07
CA LYS A 111 20.72 -12.39 49.26
C LYS A 111 19.21 -12.67 49.29
N CYS A 112 18.43 -11.82 48.61
CA CYS A 112 16.99 -11.92 48.55
C CYS A 112 16.52 -11.51 47.15
N ILE A 113 15.50 -12.21 46.63
CA ILE A 113 14.75 -11.86 45.42
C ILE A 113 13.29 -11.67 45.84
N VAL A 114 12.76 -10.48 45.51
CA VAL A 114 11.35 -10.15 45.77
C VAL A 114 10.60 -10.15 44.47
N LEU A 115 9.54 -10.98 44.34
CA LEU A 115 8.60 -10.99 43.24
C LEU A 115 7.43 -10.08 43.60
N LEU A 116 7.41 -8.88 43.11
CA LEU A 116 6.40 -7.87 43.43
C LEU A 116 5.29 -7.87 42.40
N GLY A 117 4.09 -8.36 42.75
CA GLY A 117 2.91 -8.35 41.87
C GLY A 117 3.12 -9.08 40.54
N VAL A 118 3.98 -10.08 40.47
CA VAL A 118 4.29 -10.81 39.25
C VAL A 118 3.20 -11.80 38.95
N SER A 119 2.36 -11.49 37.95
CA SER A 119 1.21 -12.30 37.60
C SER A 119 1.52 -13.47 36.65
N GLY A 120 2.74 -13.54 36.10
CA GLY A 120 3.14 -14.64 35.24
C GLY A 120 4.58 -14.53 34.76
N PHE A 121 5.25 -15.69 34.64
CA PHE A 121 6.57 -15.86 34.02
C PHE A 121 6.76 -17.30 33.55
N PRO A 122 7.63 -17.55 32.56
CA PRO A 122 7.88 -18.88 32.01
C PRO A 122 8.44 -19.88 33.05
N ASP A 123 8.23 -21.18 32.84
CA ASP A 123 8.75 -22.23 33.74
C ASP A 123 10.28 -22.27 33.80
N LEU A 124 10.98 -21.78 32.76
CA LEU A 124 12.42 -21.57 32.83
C LEU A 124 12.78 -20.59 33.95
N GLY A 125 12.00 -19.50 34.11
CA GLY A 125 12.13 -18.55 35.21
C GLY A 125 11.87 -19.18 36.59
N LYS A 126 10.83 -19.99 36.68
CA LYS A 126 10.54 -20.78 37.89
C LYS A 126 11.75 -21.65 38.30
N THR A 127 12.28 -22.43 37.33
CA THR A 127 13.45 -23.27 37.55
C THR A 127 14.67 -22.44 38.04
N ALA A 128 14.85 -21.23 37.47
CA ALA A 128 15.93 -20.34 37.91
C ALA A 128 15.77 -19.88 39.35
N LEU A 129 14.56 -19.51 39.77
CA LEU A 129 14.21 -19.10 41.14
C LEU A 129 14.39 -20.25 42.13
N GLU A 130 13.88 -21.45 41.79
CA GLU A 130 14.09 -22.67 42.62
C GLU A 130 15.59 -22.96 42.84
N ASN A 131 16.39 -22.81 41.76
CA ASN A 131 17.81 -23.02 41.85
C ASN A 131 18.53 -21.95 42.72
N ALA A 132 18.05 -20.68 42.67
CA ALA A 132 18.54 -19.63 43.53
C ALA A 132 18.21 -19.92 45.02
N ALA A 133 16.98 -20.37 45.30
CA ALA A 133 16.58 -20.75 46.64
C ALA A 133 17.42 -21.92 47.19
N LYS A 134 17.71 -22.94 46.38
CA LYS A 134 18.63 -24.04 46.75
C LYS A 134 20.04 -23.57 47.11
N GLN A 135 20.45 -22.40 46.60
CA GLN A 135 21.74 -21.78 46.93
C GLN A 135 21.68 -20.81 48.15
N GLY A 136 20.57 -20.78 48.84
CA GLY A 136 20.38 -19.96 50.07
C GLY A 136 19.93 -18.52 49.80
N VAL A 137 19.43 -18.22 48.61
CA VAL A 137 18.78 -16.91 48.33
C VAL A 137 17.36 -16.96 48.90
N ASP A 138 17.01 -15.97 49.70
CA ASP A 138 15.65 -15.80 50.20
C ASP A 138 14.70 -15.34 49.07
N LEU A 139 13.54 -16.03 48.89
CA LEU A 139 12.53 -15.69 47.92
C LEU A 139 11.28 -15.18 48.61
N GLN A 140 10.85 -14.00 48.23
CA GLN A 140 9.65 -13.39 48.78
C GLN A 140 8.70 -13.02 47.65
N SER A 141 7.41 -13.40 47.77
CA SER A 141 6.35 -13.03 46.83
C SER A 141 5.37 -12.05 47.48
N VAL A 142 5.21 -10.89 46.87
CA VAL A 142 4.23 -9.87 47.30
C VAL A 142 3.07 -9.94 46.33
N ILE A 143 1.90 -10.30 46.83
CA ILE A 143 0.67 -10.53 46.07
C ILE A 143 -0.34 -9.43 46.40
N PHE A 144 -0.98 -8.88 45.39
CA PHE A 144 -2.07 -7.93 45.52
C PHE A 144 -3.40 -8.69 45.45
N CYS A 145 -4.12 -8.77 46.55
CA CYS A 145 -5.43 -9.42 46.66
C CYS A 145 -6.35 -8.65 47.62
N SER A 146 -7.62 -8.82 47.44
CA SER A 146 -8.63 -8.11 48.25
C SER A 146 -8.73 -8.65 49.69
N ASN A 147 -8.48 -9.96 49.89
CA ASN A 147 -8.61 -10.65 51.17
C ASN A 147 -7.48 -11.65 51.39
N GLU A 148 -7.11 -11.93 52.63
CA GLU A 148 -6.06 -12.93 52.94
C GLU A 148 -6.46 -14.35 52.51
N GLU A 149 -7.76 -14.66 52.47
CA GLU A 149 -8.28 -15.96 52.00
C GLU A 149 -7.92 -16.22 50.53
N ASP A 150 -7.76 -15.16 49.74
CA ASP A 150 -7.41 -15.23 48.33
C ASP A 150 -5.98 -15.73 48.09
N LEU A 151 -5.13 -15.77 49.14
CA LEU A 151 -3.76 -16.29 49.02
C LEU A 151 -3.71 -17.74 48.54
N SER A 152 -4.72 -18.55 48.84
CA SER A 152 -4.84 -19.91 48.32
C SER A 152 -5.10 -20.00 46.81
N SER A 153 -5.43 -18.87 46.18
CA SER A 153 -5.62 -18.75 44.73
C SER A 153 -4.34 -18.47 43.93
N PHE A 154 -3.18 -18.53 44.59
CA PHE A 154 -1.87 -18.33 44.02
C PHE A 154 -0.94 -19.49 44.32
N ASP A 155 0.06 -19.68 43.47
CA ASP A 155 1.14 -20.60 43.74
C ASP A 155 2.23 -19.99 44.66
N GLU A 156 3.24 -20.77 44.98
CA GLU A 156 4.34 -20.36 45.88
C GLU A 156 5.16 -19.15 45.38
N PHE A 157 5.09 -18.81 44.09
CA PHE A 157 5.73 -17.68 43.47
C PHE A 157 4.79 -16.48 43.26
N GLY A 158 3.54 -16.60 43.67
CA GLY A 158 2.55 -15.54 43.50
C GLY A 158 1.87 -15.52 42.13
N ARG A 159 2.01 -16.57 41.30
CA ARG A 159 1.26 -16.68 40.04
C ARG A 159 -0.17 -17.11 40.34
N PRO A 160 -1.20 -16.48 39.71
CA PRO A 160 -2.59 -16.85 39.91
C PRO A 160 -2.87 -18.27 39.37
N LEU A 161 -3.55 -19.06 40.16
CA LEU A 161 -4.01 -20.39 39.76
C LEU A 161 -5.30 -20.25 38.91
N ARG A 162 -5.19 -20.71 37.65
CA ARG A 162 -6.29 -20.62 36.68
C ARG A 162 -7.67 -20.99 37.27
N ALA A 163 -7.78 -22.17 37.85
CA ALA A 163 -9.03 -22.69 38.35
C ALA A 163 -9.72 -21.83 39.44
N ALA A 164 -8.93 -20.95 40.10
CA ALA A 164 -9.44 -20.05 41.13
C ALA A 164 -10.01 -18.75 40.55
N TRP A 165 -9.58 -18.36 39.34
CA TRP A 165 -9.92 -17.06 38.77
C TRP A 165 -10.83 -17.14 37.54
N GLU A 166 -10.81 -18.22 36.78
CA GLU A 166 -11.51 -18.34 35.48
C GLU A 166 -13.05 -18.25 35.59
N ALA A 167 -13.64 -18.53 36.79
CA ALA A 167 -15.07 -18.47 37.00
C ALA A 167 -15.48 -17.52 38.15
N ARG A 168 -14.55 -16.72 38.67
CA ARG A 168 -14.81 -15.84 39.83
C ARG A 168 -15.56 -14.58 39.37
N PRO A 169 -16.71 -14.23 40.01
CA PRO A 169 -17.47 -13.03 39.70
C PRO A 169 -16.64 -11.75 39.89
N LEU A 170 -16.69 -10.83 38.92
CA LEU A 170 -15.88 -9.60 38.93
C LEU A 170 -16.37 -8.51 39.88
N GLY A 171 -17.67 -8.51 40.22
CA GLY A 171 -18.31 -7.44 40.97
C GLY A 171 -18.21 -6.09 40.28
N LEU A 172 -18.36 -6.08 38.95
CA LEU A 172 -18.28 -4.93 38.06
C LEU A 172 -19.69 -4.38 37.83
N SER A 173 -19.84 -3.06 37.87
CA SER A 173 -21.11 -2.37 37.60
C SER A 173 -21.27 -2.11 36.10
N ASP A 174 -22.50 -2.19 35.59
CA ASP A 174 -22.78 -2.01 34.16
C ASP A 174 -22.47 -0.59 33.65
N ASP A 175 -22.48 0.44 34.51
CA ASP A 175 -22.10 1.81 34.14
C ASP A 175 -20.61 1.99 33.86
N GLN A 176 -19.78 1.04 34.27
CA GLN A 176 -18.35 1.00 33.97
C GLN A 176 -18.03 0.40 32.58
N LEU A 177 -19.03 -0.16 31.89
CA LEU A 177 -18.87 -0.79 30.57
C LEU A 177 -19.46 0.10 29.49
N ASN A 178 -18.69 0.42 28.49
CA ASN A 178 -19.05 1.34 27.42
C ASN A 178 -18.85 0.67 26.06
N LEU A 179 -19.96 0.48 25.33
CA LEU A 179 -19.93 -0.05 23.97
C LEU A 179 -20.04 1.10 22.97
N VAL A 180 -19.10 1.21 22.07
CA VAL A 180 -19.05 2.20 20.98
C VAL A 180 -18.92 1.51 19.62
N TYR A 181 -19.05 2.25 18.53
CA TYR A 181 -19.16 1.65 17.21
C TYR A 181 -17.81 1.18 16.64
N SER A 182 -16.75 1.99 16.72
CA SER A 182 -15.48 1.80 16.01
C SER A 182 -14.26 2.16 16.86
N PRO A 183 -13.04 1.85 16.41
CA PRO A 183 -11.81 2.32 17.05
C PRO A 183 -11.73 3.84 17.17
N GLN A 184 -12.21 4.58 16.15
CA GLN A 184 -12.25 6.04 16.20
C GLN A 184 -13.17 6.57 17.29
N GLU A 185 -14.32 5.91 17.51
CA GLU A 185 -15.25 6.31 18.59
C GLU A 185 -14.71 5.97 19.97
N GLN A 186 -13.91 4.91 20.10
CA GLN A 186 -13.19 4.66 21.35
C GLN A 186 -12.17 5.78 21.65
N ALA A 187 -11.44 6.23 20.64
CA ALA A 187 -10.53 7.38 20.77
C ALA A 187 -11.31 8.68 21.07
N ASN A 188 -12.48 8.87 20.46
CA ASN A 188 -13.37 10.01 20.77
C ASN A 188 -13.87 9.96 22.21
N TYR A 189 -14.22 8.79 22.73
CA TYR A 189 -14.60 8.62 24.14
C TYR A 189 -13.51 9.14 25.09
N ALA A 190 -12.27 8.72 24.89
CA ALA A 190 -11.13 9.20 25.68
C ALA A 190 -10.93 10.72 25.51
N ARG A 191 -11.02 11.24 24.28
CA ARG A 191 -10.93 12.67 23.97
C ARG A 191 -11.98 13.47 24.73
N ASP A 192 -13.26 13.06 24.65
CA ASP A 192 -14.37 13.79 25.26
C ASP A 192 -14.24 13.80 26.78
N LEU A 193 -13.74 12.72 27.36
CA LEU A 193 -13.43 12.64 28.77
C LEU A 193 -12.31 13.62 29.18
N ILE A 194 -11.21 13.66 28.45
CA ILE A 194 -10.10 14.59 28.69
C ILE A 194 -10.57 16.04 28.56
N GLN A 195 -11.41 16.35 27.57
CA GLN A 195 -11.91 17.72 27.34
C GLN A 195 -12.97 18.14 28.36
N SER A 196 -13.69 17.21 28.95
CA SER A 196 -14.73 17.51 29.97
C SER A 196 -14.16 17.92 31.33
N GLU A 197 -12.93 17.55 31.63
CA GLU A 197 -12.24 17.81 32.89
C GLU A 197 -11.03 18.75 32.67
N PRO A 198 -11.17 20.08 32.91
CA PRO A 198 -10.04 21.00 32.73
C PRO A 198 -8.86 20.65 33.65
N GLY A 199 -7.67 20.50 33.09
CA GLY A 199 -6.45 20.20 33.83
C GLY A 199 -6.21 18.69 34.06
N VAL A 200 -6.85 17.83 33.28
CA VAL A 200 -6.54 16.40 33.28
C VAL A 200 -5.05 16.19 32.96
N CYS A 201 -4.38 15.46 33.83
CA CYS A 201 -3.00 15.05 33.69
C CYS A 201 -2.85 13.57 34.03
N GLN A 202 -1.69 13.00 33.81
CA GLN A 202 -1.41 11.60 34.08
C GLN A 202 -1.62 11.19 35.56
N GLU A 203 -1.52 12.15 36.48
CA GLU A 203 -1.79 11.90 37.90
C GLU A 203 -3.28 11.71 38.18
N SER A 204 -4.17 12.28 37.36
CA SER A 204 -5.64 12.19 37.56
C SER A 204 -6.30 11.12 36.70
N LEU A 205 -5.78 10.87 35.48
CA LEU A 205 -6.31 9.92 34.51
C LEU A 205 -5.16 9.14 33.87
N ASN A 206 -5.29 7.80 33.86
CA ASN A 206 -4.46 6.95 33.00
C ASN A 206 -5.31 6.25 31.95
N ILE A 207 -4.71 6.03 30.79
CA ILE A 207 -5.35 5.38 29.65
C ILE A 207 -4.61 4.09 29.32
N GLY A 208 -5.34 2.98 29.36
CA GLY A 208 -4.90 1.70 28.88
C GLY A 208 -5.43 1.45 27.47
N VAL A 209 -4.61 0.91 26.59
CA VAL A 209 -5.02 0.58 25.22
C VAL A 209 -4.59 -0.84 24.89
N LEU A 210 -5.57 -1.69 24.56
CA LEU A 210 -5.32 -3.11 24.28
C LEU A 210 -5.34 -3.42 22.78
N ASP A 211 -6.10 -2.63 22.00
CA ASP A 211 -6.27 -2.79 20.56
C ASP A 211 -5.34 -1.83 19.81
N PRO A 212 -4.42 -2.34 18.98
CA PRO A 212 -3.54 -1.49 18.15
C PRO A 212 -4.27 -0.49 17.26
N GLU A 213 -5.46 -0.83 16.74
CA GLU A 213 -6.23 0.08 15.89
C GLU A 213 -6.77 1.29 16.69
N VAL A 214 -7.15 1.05 17.93
CA VAL A 214 -7.58 2.11 18.85
C VAL A 214 -6.39 2.98 19.27
N LYS A 215 -5.23 2.36 19.48
CA LYS A 215 -3.97 3.07 19.77
C LYS A 215 -3.61 4.04 18.65
N ASP A 216 -3.61 3.56 17.41
CA ASP A 216 -3.33 4.39 16.24
C ASP A 216 -4.33 5.56 16.11
N ALA A 217 -5.63 5.30 16.34
CA ALA A 217 -6.66 6.33 16.28
C ALA A 217 -6.48 7.41 17.37
N LEU A 218 -6.11 7.01 18.59
CA LEU A 218 -5.88 7.91 19.71
C LEU A 218 -4.62 8.77 19.53
N VAL A 219 -3.51 8.17 19.12
CA VAL A 219 -2.25 8.87 18.86
C VAL A 219 -2.46 9.90 17.74
N SER A 220 -3.12 9.50 16.65
CA SER A 220 -3.46 10.40 15.54
C SER A 220 -4.36 11.55 15.98
N ALA A 221 -5.32 11.30 16.86
CA ALA A 221 -6.19 12.36 17.39
C ALA A 221 -5.40 13.38 18.21
N GLY A 222 -4.45 12.93 19.04
CA GLY A 222 -3.56 13.80 19.81
C GLY A 222 -2.63 14.66 18.95
N GLU A 223 -2.17 14.14 17.80
CA GLU A 223 -1.36 14.90 16.85
C GLU A 223 -2.18 15.96 16.06
N CYS A 224 -3.46 15.70 15.83
CA CYS A 224 -4.34 16.59 15.05
C CYS A 224 -5.06 17.66 15.87
N ASP A 225 -5.36 17.40 17.15
CA ASP A 225 -6.13 18.32 18.00
C ASP A 225 -5.24 18.92 19.10
N GLN A 226 -4.89 20.20 18.95
CA GLN A 226 -4.08 20.95 19.92
C GLN A 226 -4.69 21.03 21.34
N LYS A 227 -5.93 20.65 21.52
CA LYS A 227 -6.58 20.58 22.84
C LYS A 227 -6.34 19.27 23.58
N LEU A 228 -5.81 18.28 22.88
CA LEU A 228 -5.43 17.01 23.47
C LEU A 228 -3.96 16.97 23.86
N PRO A 229 -3.57 16.20 24.87
CA PRO A 229 -2.19 15.92 25.12
C PRO A 229 -1.60 15.10 23.95
N VAL A 230 -0.30 15.20 23.75
CA VAL A 230 0.41 14.25 22.91
C VAL A 230 0.43 12.92 23.64
N PHE A 231 0.03 11.83 22.98
CA PHE A 231 0.09 10.51 23.58
C PHE A 231 1.44 9.85 23.31
N TYR A 232 2.01 9.30 24.35
CA TYR A 232 3.26 8.55 24.27
C TYR A 232 3.00 7.04 24.36
N ASP A 233 3.48 6.28 23.37
CA ASP A 233 3.41 4.83 23.35
C ASP A 233 4.78 4.25 23.75
N PRO A 234 4.92 3.65 24.95
CA PRO A 234 6.17 3.06 25.41
C PRO A 234 6.56 1.79 24.64
N GLU A 235 5.62 1.09 24.01
CA GLU A 235 5.92 -0.05 23.13
C GLU A 235 6.64 0.39 21.85
N GLY A 236 6.44 1.65 21.47
CA GLY A 236 7.04 2.27 20.31
C GLY A 236 6.41 1.87 18.99
N THR A 237 6.96 2.43 17.94
CA THR A 237 6.52 2.19 16.57
C THR A 237 7.34 1.07 15.94
N PRO A 238 6.71 0.07 15.30
CA PRO A 238 7.44 -0.99 14.60
C PRO A 238 8.36 -0.44 13.52
N GLY A 239 9.55 -1.01 13.37
CA GLY A 239 10.54 -0.59 12.38
C GLY A 239 10.05 -0.68 10.93
N ILE A 240 9.08 -1.55 10.65
CA ILE A 240 8.42 -1.62 9.34
C ILE A 240 7.73 -0.31 8.94
N GLN A 241 7.32 0.50 9.92
CA GLN A 241 6.71 1.82 9.69
C GLN A 241 7.76 2.94 9.67
N ALA A 242 9.03 2.65 9.98
CA ALA A 242 10.09 3.66 9.96
C ALA A 242 10.36 4.16 8.53
N PRO A 243 10.58 5.48 8.34
CA PRO A 243 10.99 6.03 7.04
C PRO A 243 12.25 5.36 6.48
N LEU A 244 13.20 5.02 7.34
CA LEU A 244 14.41 4.26 6.98
C LEU A 244 14.08 2.92 6.31
N TYR A 245 13.13 2.16 6.87
CA TYR A 245 12.70 0.89 6.30
C TYR A 245 12.08 1.08 4.91
N SER A 246 11.17 2.04 4.77
CA SER A 246 10.48 2.32 3.52
C SER A 246 11.47 2.71 2.41
N TRP A 247 12.47 3.52 2.76
CA TRP A 247 13.52 3.93 1.83
C TRP A 247 14.43 2.75 1.43
N LEU A 248 14.94 1.98 2.41
CA LEU A 248 15.76 0.80 2.13
C LEU A 248 14.99 -0.25 1.31
N LYS A 249 13.70 -0.44 1.59
CA LYS A 249 12.83 -1.31 0.80
C LYS A 249 12.74 -0.87 -0.66
N ALA A 250 12.57 0.42 -0.92
CA ALA A 250 12.55 0.96 -2.28
C ALA A 250 13.90 0.78 -3.00
N VAL A 251 15.03 0.90 -2.29
CA VAL A 251 16.36 0.57 -2.82
C VAL A 251 16.46 -0.91 -3.19
N HIS A 252 15.98 -1.79 -2.31
CA HIS A 252 15.97 -3.23 -2.57
C HIS A 252 15.08 -3.60 -3.77
N GLU A 253 13.90 -2.99 -3.90
CA GLU A 253 13.01 -3.20 -5.04
C GLU A 253 13.66 -2.76 -6.36
N LEU A 254 14.37 -1.64 -6.36
CA LEU A 254 15.13 -1.20 -7.53
C LEU A 254 16.25 -2.18 -7.89
N LEU A 255 16.98 -2.68 -6.87
CA LEU A 255 18.06 -3.65 -7.05
C LEU A 255 17.56 -4.99 -7.61
N ALA A 256 16.36 -5.43 -7.18
CA ALA A 256 15.77 -6.70 -7.57
C ALA A 256 15.27 -6.72 -9.02
N GLY A 257 14.65 -5.64 -9.49
CA GLY A 257 13.95 -5.61 -10.77
C GLY A 257 14.46 -4.58 -11.78
N GLY A 258 15.16 -3.54 -11.34
CA GLY A 258 15.53 -2.41 -12.20
C GLY A 258 14.30 -1.72 -12.81
N GLU A 259 13.17 -1.73 -12.10
CA GLU A 259 11.92 -1.22 -12.61
C GLU A 259 11.84 0.31 -12.48
N MET A 260 11.25 0.95 -13.48
CA MET A 260 11.03 2.40 -13.49
C MET A 260 10.15 2.85 -12.32
N LYS A 261 9.19 2.02 -11.89
CA LYS A 261 8.33 2.29 -10.74
C LYS A 261 9.14 2.45 -9.46
N ALA A 262 10.08 1.54 -9.19
CA ALA A 262 10.95 1.60 -8.03
C ALA A 262 11.88 2.82 -8.06
N ALA A 263 12.42 3.17 -9.23
CA ALA A 263 13.22 4.38 -9.42
C ALA A 263 12.41 5.66 -9.15
N THR A 264 11.17 5.73 -9.67
CA THR A 264 10.25 6.86 -9.43
C THR A 264 9.88 6.98 -7.95
N GLN A 265 9.67 5.86 -7.27
CA GLN A 265 9.39 5.84 -5.84
C GLN A 265 10.59 6.33 -5.04
N LEU A 266 11.81 5.89 -5.38
CA LEU A 266 13.03 6.34 -4.71
C LEU A 266 13.24 7.85 -4.80
N LEU A 267 12.96 8.47 -5.95
CA LEU A 267 13.07 9.92 -6.14
C LEU A 267 12.11 10.73 -5.25
N ARG A 268 11.15 10.08 -4.58
CA ARG A 268 10.23 10.74 -3.62
C ARG A 268 10.79 10.79 -2.19
N PHE A 269 11.86 10.04 -1.91
CA PHE A 269 12.46 10.03 -0.58
C PHE A 269 13.49 11.14 -0.41
N PRO A 270 13.42 11.95 0.66
CA PRO A 270 14.44 12.96 0.97
C PRO A 270 15.85 12.40 1.02
N GLN A 271 16.03 11.16 1.48
CA GLN A 271 17.29 10.46 1.54
C GLN A 271 17.92 10.25 0.17
N THR A 272 17.10 9.92 -0.83
CA THR A 272 17.57 9.78 -2.22
C THR A 272 17.97 11.13 -2.80
N LEU A 273 17.23 12.19 -2.49
CA LEU A 273 17.54 13.53 -2.96
C LEU A 273 18.89 14.00 -2.38
N SER A 274 19.10 13.84 -1.07
CA SER A 274 20.38 14.15 -0.41
C SER A 274 21.53 13.31 -0.98
N TRP A 275 21.29 12.02 -1.26
CA TRP A 275 22.29 11.18 -1.92
C TRP A 275 22.63 11.69 -3.34
N LEU A 276 21.64 12.09 -4.13
CA LEU A 276 21.85 12.69 -5.46
C LEU A 276 22.65 14.00 -5.37
N GLU A 277 22.35 14.86 -4.41
CA GLU A 277 23.14 16.07 -4.13
C GLU A 277 24.61 15.73 -3.82
N SER A 278 24.85 14.70 -3.00
CA SER A 278 26.22 14.21 -2.72
C SER A 278 26.95 13.70 -3.96
N LYS A 279 26.21 13.32 -5.02
CA LYS A 279 26.73 12.91 -6.33
C LYS A 279 26.75 14.04 -7.36
N GLY A 280 26.47 15.27 -6.95
CA GLY A 280 26.54 16.48 -7.78
C GLY A 280 25.31 16.75 -8.64
N VAL A 281 24.17 16.12 -8.35
CA VAL A 281 22.89 16.38 -9.02
C VAL A 281 22.02 17.28 -8.14
N GLU A 282 21.63 18.44 -8.64
CA GLU A 282 20.72 19.36 -7.93
C GLU A 282 19.26 18.93 -8.20
N PRO A 283 18.48 18.54 -7.17
CA PRO A 283 17.12 18.09 -7.34
C PRO A 283 16.15 19.24 -7.61
N ASP A 284 15.44 19.20 -8.75
CA ASP A 284 14.23 19.99 -8.98
C ASP A 284 12.98 19.09 -8.91
N VAL A 285 12.58 18.79 -7.68
CA VAL A 285 11.52 17.82 -7.35
C VAL A 285 10.21 18.11 -8.08
N ARG A 286 9.83 19.40 -8.18
CA ARG A 286 8.56 19.81 -8.81
C ARG A 286 8.56 19.54 -10.31
N VAL A 287 9.68 19.83 -10.98
CA VAL A 287 9.84 19.59 -12.40
C VAL A 287 9.97 18.09 -12.66
N TRP A 288 10.79 17.38 -11.88
CA TRP A 288 11.03 15.95 -12.05
C TRP A 288 9.75 15.12 -11.97
N PHE A 289 8.90 15.34 -10.97
CA PHE A 289 7.66 14.56 -10.87
C PHE A 289 6.71 14.81 -12.01
N LYS A 290 6.57 16.08 -12.45
CA LYS A 290 5.78 16.39 -13.65
C LYS A 290 6.31 15.71 -14.90
N GLU A 291 7.63 15.63 -15.06
CA GLU A 291 8.28 14.97 -16.20
C GLU A 291 8.17 13.45 -16.11
N LEU A 292 8.34 12.86 -14.93
CA LEU A 292 8.15 11.42 -14.69
C LEU A 292 6.70 10.99 -14.98
N ASP A 293 5.72 11.76 -14.54
CA ASP A 293 4.31 11.50 -14.83
C ASP A 293 4.02 11.55 -16.34
N LYS A 294 4.58 12.52 -17.05
CA LYS A 294 4.47 12.60 -18.50
C LYS A 294 5.16 11.41 -19.21
N LEU A 295 6.33 11.02 -18.74
CA LEU A 295 7.05 9.86 -19.28
C LEU A 295 6.22 8.59 -19.05
N HIS A 296 5.67 8.40 -17.84
CA HIS A 296 4.84 7.26 -17.53
C HIS A 296 3.57 7.24 -18.38
N ALA A 297 2.79 8.33 -18.40
CA ALA A 297 1.54 8.39 -19.15
C ALA A 297 1.72 8.16 -20.66
N LYS A 298 2.86 8.59 -21.21
CA LYS A 298 3.15 8.48 -22.64
C LYS A 298 3.79 7.15 -23.04
N HIS A 299 4.69 6.63 -22.23
CA HIS A 299 5.57 5.53 -22.64
C HIS A 299 5.35 4.24 -21.85
N LEU A 300 4.65 4.27 -20.70
CA LEU A 300 4.38 3.12 -19.83
C LEU A 300 5.67 2.32 -19.55
N CYS A 301 6.74 3.04 -19.24
CA CYS A 301 8.07 2.47 -19.05
C CYS A 301 8.09 1.48 -17.91
N ARG A 302 8.40 0.23 -18.17
CA ARG A 302 8.60 -0.79 -17.15
C ARG A 302 10.02 -0.80 -16.61
N SER A 303 11.01 -0.78 -17.51
CA SER A 303 12.43 -0.83 -17.13
C SER A 303 13.02 0.56 -16.95
N LEU A 304 13.93 0.70 -15.99
CA LEU A 304 14.73 1.92 -15.80
C LEU A 304 15.53 2.28 -17.05
N THR A 305 16.05 1.29 -17.76
CA THR A 305 16.82 1.47 -18.99
C THR A 305 15.99 2.14 -20.09
N ASP A 306 14.73 1.68 -20.31
CA ASP A 306 13.83 2.33 -21.28
C ASP A 306 13.46 3.73 -20.80
N GLY A 307 13.18 3.90 -19.49
CA GLY A 307 12.92 5.21 -18.89
C GLY A 307 14.01 6.23 -19.14
N ILE A 308 15.28 5.86 -18.95
CA ILE A 308 16.44 6.71 -19.25
C ILE A 308 16.48 7.08 -20.75
N GLN A 309 16.24 6.12 -21.66
CA GLN A 309 16.23 6.41 -23.10
C GLN A 309 15.14 7.42 -23.47
N PHE A 310 13.95 7.30 -22.91
CA PHE A 310 12.85 8.24 -23.16
C PHE A 310 13.12 9.61 -22.53
N ALA A 311 13.67 9.65 -21.32
CA ALA A 311 14.09 10.89 -20.68
C ALA A 311 15.13 11.64 -21.49
N ARG A 312 16.15 10.94 -22.04
CA ARG A 312 17.16 11.51 -22.95
C ARG A 312 16.54 12.07 -24.23
N ARG A 313 15.62 11.33 -24.87
CA ARG A 313 14.94 11.76 -26.10
C ARG A 313 14.11 13.02 -25.90
N SER A 314 13.43 13.12 -24.76
CA SER A 314 12.63 14.29 -24.40
C SER A 314 13.44 15.44 -23.80
N LYS A 315 14.75 15.26 -23.61
CA LYS A 315 15.66 16.20 -22.91
C LYS A 315 15.13 16.55 -21.52
N SER A 316 14.63 15.54 -20.81
CA SER A 316 14.07 15.70 -19.47
C SER A 316 15.18 16.00 -18.46
N SER A 317 14.90 16.90 -17.52
CA SER A 317 15.83 17.27 -16.44
C SER A 317 16.07 16.11 -15.47
N VAL A 318 15.16 15.15 -15.38
CA VAL A 318 15.28 13.96 -14.50
C VAL A 318 16.28 12.93 -15.03
N THR A 319 16.78 13.09 -16.26
CA THR A 319 17.64 12.10 -16.93
C THR A 319 18.85 11.74 -16.09
N GLU A 320 19.58 12.74 -15.60
CA GLU A 320 20.80 12.53 -14.81
C GLU A 320 20.52 11.80 -13.50
N ALA A 321 19.40 12.11 -12.83
CA ALA A 321 18.98 11.40 -11.62
C ALA A 321 18.71 9.91 -11.89
N LEU A 322 18.00 9.59 -12.97
CA LEU A 322 17.75 8.19 -13.37
C LEU A 322 19.04 7.45 -13.73
N GLU A 323 20.00 8.11 -14.37
CA GLU A 323 21.33 7.54 -14.68
C GLU A 323 22.13 7.24 -13.41
N LYS A 324 22.07 8.14 -12.40
CA LYS A 324 22.69 7.88 -11.10
C LYS A 324 22.05 6.71 -10.37
N LEU A 325 20.72 6.55 -10.45
CA LEU A 325 20.03 5.39 -9.88
C LEU A 325 20.40 4.08 -10.59
N ALA A 326 20.58 4.11 -11.91
CA ALA A 326 21.07 2.94 -12.64
C ALA A 326 22.51 2.59 -12.24
N ALA A 327 23.38 3.58 -12.10
CA ALA A 327 24.74 3.38 -11.61
C ALA A 327 24.77 2.84 -10.17
N LEU A 328 23.85 3.28 -9.30
CA LEU A 328 23.68 2.75 -7.94
C LEU A 328 23.38 1.24 -7.95
N VAL A 329 22.51 0.78 -8.87
CA VAL A 329 22.22 -0.66 -9.02
C VAL A 329 23.49 -1.44 -9.37
N GLU A 330 24.29 -0.95 -10.31
CA GLU A 330 25.56 -1.58 -10.69
C GLU A 330 26.59 -1.54 -9.54
N GLU A 331 26.67 -0.43 -8.81
CA GLU A 331 27.55 -0.28 -7.66
C GLU A 331 27.16 -1.25 -6.52
N LEU A 332 25.86 -1.39 -6.24
CA LEU A 332 25.36 -2.31 -5.21
C LEU A 332 25.58 -3.78 -5.58
N GLN A 333 25.54 -4.12 -6.86
CA GLN A 333 25.80 -5.49 -7.35
C GLN A 333 27.29 -5.86 -7.32
N SER A 334 28.17 -4.88 -7.26
CA SER A 334 29.63 -5.05 -7.30
C SER A 334 30.28 -4.61 -5.99
N GLY A 335 30.89 -5.51 -5.22
CA GLY A 335 31.64 -5.17 -4.03
C GLY A 335 31.06 -5.78 -2.73
N LEU A 336 31.56 -5.28 -1.59
CA LEU A 336 31.14 -5.74 -0.27
C LEU A 336 29.83 -5.07 0.15
N PHE A 337 28.84 -5.88 0.55
CA PHE A 337 27.50 -5.42 0.92
C PHE A 337 27.53 -4.31 1.96
N GLU A 338 28.26 -4.52 3.05
CA GLU A 338 28.34 -3.58 4.16
C GLU A 338 28.95 -2.22 3.76
N GLU A 339 29.99 -2.22 2.92
CA GLU A 339 30.62 -0.97 2.45
C GLU A 339 29.64 -0.18 1.58
N LYS A 340 28.98 -0.85 0.64
CA LYS A 340 28.05 -0.21 -0.29
C LYS A 340 26.82 0.38 0.39
N ILE A 341 26.25 -0.34 1.35
CA ILE A 341 25.12 0.19 2.14
C ILE A 341 25.58 1.35 3.03
N ARG A 342 26.77 1.26 3.62
CA ARG A 342 27.34 2.36 4.42
C ARG A 342 27.57 3.61 3.57
N ASP A 343 28.13 3.47 2.38
CA ASP A 343 28.35 4.59 1.46
C ASP A 343 27.03 5.24 1.01
N LEU A 344 26.02 4.41 0.73
CA LEU A 344 24.70 4.89 0.39
C LEU A 344 24.07 5.70 1.54
N LEU A 345 24.13 5.17 2.77
CA LEU A 345 23.63 5.85 3.97
C LEU A 345 24.38 7.16 4.25
N SER A 346 25.71 7.13 4.11
CA SER A 346 26.54 8.34 4.28
C SER A 346 26.16 9.44 3.29
N GLY A 347 25.94 9.09 2.03
CA GLY A 347 25.48 10.04 1.02
C GLY A 347 24.07 10.57 1.32
N ALA A 348 23.17 9.69 1.74
CA ALA A 348 21.77 10.02 2.04
C ALA A 348 21.61 10.96 3.25
N LEU A 349 22.54 10.92 4.19
CA LEU A 349 22.53 11.73 5.42
C LEU A 349 23.47 12.95 5.33
N SER A 350 24.17 13.14 4.21
CA SER A 350 25.22 14.16 4.08
C SER A 350 24.68 15.60 4.11
N SER A 351 23.52 15.85 3.49
CA SER A 351 22.91 17.19 3.39
C SER A 351 21.99 17.53 4.57
N ASN A 352 21.52 16.51 5.32
CA ASN A 352 20.62 16.68 6.45
C ASN A 352 21.17 15.93 7.68
N PRO A 353 21.97 16.59 8.53
CA PRO A 353 22.42 15.99 9.78
C PRO A 353 21.22 15.70 10.69
N LEU A 354 21.21 14.51 11.30
CA LEU A 354 20.14 14.09 12.18
C LEU A 354 20.07 14.97 13.44
N ASP A 355 18.89 15.43 13.77
CA ASP A 355 18.58 16.27 14.93
C ASP A 355 17.72 15.48 15.94
N ARG A 356 18.21 15.30 17.15
CA ARG A 356 17.46 14.61 18.21
C ARG A 356 16.15 15.29 18.58
N GLY A 357 16.05 16.60 18.39
CA GLY A 357 14.84 17.36 18.66
C GLY A 357 13.72 17.17 17.62
N LYS A 358 14.03 16.49 16.51
CA LYS A 358 13.04 16.23 15.45
C LYS A 358 12.48 14.83 15.56
N PRO A 359 11.15 14.67 15.72
CA PRO A 359 10.51 13.36 15.80
C PRO A 359 10.82 12.46 14.59
N GLU A 360 10.93 13.06 13.39
CA GLU A 360 11.20 12.33 12.14
C GLU A 360 12.59 11.68 12.15
N ASP A 361 13.57 12.26 12.85
CA ASP A 361 14.94 11.79 12.89
C ASP A 361 15.17 10.71 13.95
N GLN A 362 14.30 10.59 14.94
CA GLN A 362 14.49 9.66 16.07
C GLN A 362 14.55 8.21 15.64
N SER A 363 13.72 7.81 14.64
CA SER A 363 13.78 6.47 14.08
C SER A 363 15.15 6.14 13.48
N TYR A 364 15.79 7.10 12.80
CA TYR A 364 17.15 6.94 12.27
C TYR A 364 18.18 6.84 13.37
N ILE A 365 18.11 7.71 14.39
CA ILE A 365 19.07 7.75 15.51
C ILE A 365 19.09 6.42 16.24
N GLN A 366 17.94 5.77 16.43
CA GLN A 366 17.82 4.51 17.14
C GLN A 366 18.13 3.28 16.28
N LEU A 367 17.72 3.28 15.00
CA LEU A 367 17.87 2.12 14.12
C LEU A 367 19.25 2.05 13.43
N LEU A 368 19.90 3.17 13.10
CA LEU A 368 21.19 3.17 12.41
C LEU A 368 22.31 2.44 13.16
N PRO A 369 22.49 2.59 14.50
CA PRO A 369 23.48 1.84 15.23
C PRO A 369 23.25 0.32 15.20
N LYS A 370 21.99 -0.09 15.29
CA LYS A 370 21.59 -1.51 15.18
C LYS A 370 21.87 -2.03 13.77
N LEU A 371 21.51 -1.25 12.75
CA LEU A 371 21.75 -1.57 11.35
C LEU A 371 23.24 -1.73 11.06
N ALA A 372 24.10 -0.87 11.60
CA ALA A 372 25.55 -0.99 11.44
C ALA A 372 26.08 -2.32 12.00
N ASN A 373 25.57 -2.79 13.14
CA ASN A 373 25.92 -4.10 13.70
C ASN A 373 25.45 -5.25 12.81
N TRP A 374 24.19 -5.18 12.32
CA TRP A 374 23.68 -6.21 11.41
C TRP A 374 24.43 -6.29 10.09
N LEU A 375 24.90 -5.17 9.55
CA LEU A 375 25.74 -5.17 8.35
C LEU A 375 27.03 -5.94 8.58
N ILE A 376 27.68 -5.77 9.72
CA ILE A 376 28.89 -6.52 10.11
C ILE A 376 28.57 -8.01 10.24
N GLU A 377 27.47 -8.37 10.91
CA GLU A 377 27.06 -9.77 11.08
C GLU A 377 26.73 -10.42 9.72
N LEU A 378 26.01 -9.72 8.85
CA LEU A 378 25.66 -10.22 7.53
C LEU A 378 26.86 -10.38 6.60
N SER A 379 27.92 -9.59 6.79
CA SER A 379 29.14 -9.74 6.00
C SER A 379 29.85 -11.07 6.26
N GLN A 380 29.67 -11.64 7.45
CA GLN A 380 30.28 -12.91 7.87
C GLN A 380 29.48 -14.15 7.40
N VAL A 381 28.27 -13.97 6.85
CA VAL A 381 27.44 -15.06 6.36
C VAL A 381 27.86 -15.41 4.93
N SER A 382 28.23 -16.66 4.68
CA SER A 382 28.62 -17.16 3.37
C SER A 382 27.44 -17.76 2.60
N GLY A 383 27.57 -17.90 1.29
CA GLY A 383 26.58 -18.63 0.46
C GLY A 383 25.26 -17.89 0.18
N ILE A 384 25.13 -16.61 0.54
CA ILE A 384 23.96 -15.78 0.26
C ILE A 384 24.31 -14.62 -0.67
N SER A 385 23.43 -14.34 -1.62
CA SER A 385 23.57 -13.25 -2.60
C SER A 385 23.40 -11.86 -1.94
N MET A 386 23.73 -10.81 -2.67
CA MET A 386 23.51 -9.41 -2.26
C MET A 386 22.03 -9.13 -1.95
N GLN A 387 21.12 -9.56 -2.82
CA GLN A 387 19.69 -9.38 -2.64
C GLN A 387 19.18 -10.09 -1.38
N GLU A 388 19.67 -11.30 -1.11
CA GLU A 388 19.33 -12.07 0.08
C GLU A 388 19.78 -11.37 1.35
N ARG A 389 21.02 -10.85 1.37
CA ARG A 389 21.52 -10.05 2.49
C ARG A 389 20.64 -8.84 2.76
N PHE A 390 20.22 -8.18 1.69
CA PHE A 390 19.34 -7.02 1.81
C PHE A 390 17.94 -7.40 2.32
N SER A 391 17.37 -8.50 1.86
CA SER A 391 16.10 -9.02 2.38
C SER A 391 16.17 -9.37 3.86
N ILE A 392 17.28 -10.00 4.31
CA ILE A 392 17.51 -10.28 5.74
C ILE A 392 17.62 -8.98 6.53
N LEU A 393 18.37 -8.01 6.04
CA LEU A 393 18.52 -6.70 6.67
C LEU A 393 17.17 -6.01 6.86
N LEU A 394 16.32 -6.02 5.83
CA LEU A 394 14.97 -5.47 5.92
C LEU A 394 14.12 -6.20 6.95
N GLY A 395 14.22 -7.52 7.03
CA GLY A 395 13.52 -8.31 8.06
C GLY A 395 13.96 -7.96 9.47
N LEU A 396 15.26 -7.72 9.69
CA LEU A 396 15.80 -7.28 10.98
C LEU A 396 15.32 -5.88 11.35
N VAL A 397 15.34 -4.93 10.40
CA VAL A 397 14.81 -3.57 10.65
C VAL A 397 13.32 -3.62 10.96
N ALA A 398 12.55 -4.43 10.21
CA ALA A 398 11.10 -4.54 10.40
C ALA A 398 10.70 -5.09 11.78
N SER A 399 11.53 -5.98 12.36
CA SER A 399 11.27 -6.60 13.66
C SER A 399 11.64 -5.72 14.86
N GLU A 400 12.35 -4.63 14.63
CA GLU A 400 12.71 -3.69 15.70
C GLU A 400 11.58 -2.70 15.98
N ALA A 401 11.61 -2.12 17.17
CA ALA A 401 10.79 -0.98 17.53
C ALA A 401 11.67 0.24 17.84
N TRP A 402 11.12 1.41 17.61
CA TRP A 402 11.71 2.69 17.98
C TRP A 402 10.67 3.56 18.69
N THR A 403 11.10 4.37 19.63
CA THR A 403 10.25 5.23 20.45
C THR A 403 10.57 6.70 20.21
N LYS A 404 9.57 7.56 20.29
CA LYS A 404 9.83 9.01 20.40
C LYS A 404 10.50 9.29 21.75
N GLU A 405 11.38 10.29 21.85
CA GLU A 405 11.89 10.74 23.17
C GLU A 405 10.74 11.37 23.95
N GLU A 406 10.60 10.95 25.22
CA GLU A 406 9.61 11.48 26.13
C GLU A 406 10.07 12.84 26.65
N THR A 407 9.25 13.88 26.46
CA THR A 407 9.56 15.24 26.93
C THR A 407 9.00 15.51 28.35
N GLY A 408 8.12 14.62 28.84
CA GLY A 408 7.46 14.71 30.14
C GLY A 408 6.16 15.53 30.13
N GLU A 409 5.74 15.99 28.98
CA GLU A 409 4.45 16.69 28.79
C GLU A 409 3.37 15.78 28.15
N GLU A 410 3.78 14.58 27.70
CA GLU A 410 2.91 13.60 27.07
C GLU A 410 2.10 12.82 28.11
N MET A 411 0.99 12.27 27.66
CA MET A 411 0.21 11.28 28.40
C MET A 411 0.63 9.88 27.94
N SER A 412 1.29 9.13 28.81
CA SER A 412 1.74 7.77 28.51
C SER A 412 0.55 6.81 28.41
N LEU A 413 0.54 6.01 27.35
CA LEU A 413 -0.41 4.91 27.19
C LEU A 413 0.13 3.67 27.89
N HIS A 414 -0.77 2.91 28.52
CA HIS A 414 -0.40 1.71 29.28
C HIS A 414 -0.89 0.45 28.58
N GLY A 415 -0.01 -0.55 28.51
CA GLY A 415 -0.37 -1.91 28.12
C GLY A 415 -1.08 -2.66 29.27
N TRP A 416 -1.70 -3.80 28.94
CA TRP A 416 -2.49 -4.58 29.89
C TRP A 416 -1.75 -4.95 31.19
N LEU A 417 -0.48 -5.35 31.11
CA LEU A 417 0.32 -5.76 32.27
C LEU A 417 0.82 -4.60 33.12
N GLU A 418 0.78 -3.39 32.60
CA GLU A 418 1.20 -2.16 33.26
C GLU A 418 0.05 -1.46 34.01
N LEU A 419 -1.18 -1.63 33.54
CA LEU A 419 -2.36 -1.00 34.11
C LEU A 419 -2.54 -1.20 35.60
N PRO A 420 -2.25 -2.38 36.22
CA PRO A 420 -2.35 -2.56 37.66
C PRO A 420 -1.46 -1.63 38.49
N TRP A 421 -0.38 -1.10 37.84
CA TRP A 421 0.59 -0.20 38.46
C TRP A 421 0.25 1.29 38.24
N ALA A 422 -0.79 1.58 37.48
CA ALA A 422 -1.24 2.95 37.27
C ALA A 422 -1.88 3.53 38.55
N ASP A 423 -1.34 4.66 39.04
CA ASP A 423 -1.72 5.24 40.34
C ASP A 423 -2.92 6.21 40.25
N SER A 424 -3.36 6.61 39.05
CA SER A 424 -4.45 7.58 38.91
C SER A 424 -5.76 7.07 39.49
N PRO A 425 -6.58 7.94 40.08
CA PRO A 425 -7.90 7.57 40.59
C PRO A 425 -8.87 7.15 39.47
N HIS A 426 -8.73 7.72 38.30
CA HIS A 426 -9.54 7.35 37.13
C HIS A 426 -8.70 6.58 36.10
N LEU A 427 -9.21 5.44 35.70
CA LEU A 427 -8.59 4.59 34.67
C LEU A 427 -9.58 4.33 33.55
N VAL A 428 -9.17 4.55 32.32
CA VAL A 428 -9.92 4.21 31.12
C VAL A 428 -9.18 3.14 30.35
N VAL A 429 -9.84 2.05 30.03
CA VAL A 429 -9.27 0.92 29.30
C VAL A 429 -10.00 0.77 27.96
N LEU A 430 -9.30 1.02 26.88
CA LEU A 430 -9.79 0.98 25.51
C LEU A 430 -9.42 -0.35 24.84
N GLY A 431 -10.23 -0.81 23.88
CA GLY A 431 -9.96 -2.04 23.14
C GLY A 431 -10.31 -3.31 23.91
N CYS A 432 -11.31 -3.25 24.82
CA CYS A 432 -11.70 -4.36 25.67
C CYS A 432 -12.52 -5.42 24.94
N ASN A 433 -12.09 -5.80 23.76
CA ASN A 433 -12.75 -6.79 22.91
C ASN A 433 -12.13 -8.19 23.08
N ASP A 434 -12.90 -9.21 22.70
CA ASP A 434 -12.41 -10.58 22.58
C ASP A 434 -11.17 -10.64 21.66
N SER A 435 -10.21 -11.50 21.94
CA SER A 435 -8.88 -11.58 21.32
C SER A 435 -7.84 -10.57 21.83
N PHE A 436 -8.24 -9.44 22.41
CA PHE A 436 -7.35 -8.51 23.09
C PHE A 436 -7.40 -8.68 24.60
N LEU A 437 -8.56 -9.07 25.14
CA LEU A 437 -8.78 -9.36 26.54
C LEU A 437 -9.71 -10.58 26.69
N PRO A 438 -9.23 -11.76 27.10
CA PRO A 438 -7.83 -12.12 27.27
C PRO A 438 -7.10 -12.16 25.92
N ALA A 439 -5.82 -11.76 25.94
CA ALA A 439 -4.98 -11.82 24.75
C ALA A 439 -4.69 -13.27 24.36
N THR A 440 -4.97 -13.65 23.11
CA THR A 440 -4.63 -14.97 22.58
C THR A 440 -3.15 -15.12 22.31
N LEU A 441 -2.64 -16.34 22.44
CA LEU A 441 -1.25 -16.63 22.07
C LEU A 441 -1.09 -16.60 20.55
N PRO A 442 0.05 -16.09 20.05
CA PRO A 442 0.35 -16.18 18.63
C PRO A 442 0.34 -17.64 18.17
N VAL A 443 -0.36 -17.90 17.06
CA VAL A 443 -0.42 -19.24 16.50
C VAL A 443 0.98 -19.73 16.13
N ASN A 444 1.37 -20.86 16.67
CA ASN A 444 2.61 -21.55 16.32
C ASN A 444 2.25 -22.87 15.60
N THR A 445 2.59 -22.96 14.33
CA THR A 445 2.26 -24.12 13.48
C THR A 445 2.82 -25.45 14.01
N PHE A 446 3.93 -25.38 14.76
CA PHE A 446 4.60 -26.58 15.30
C PHE A 446 4.10 -26.95 16.70
N VAL A 447 3.53 -26.00 17.44
CA VAL A 447 3.16 -26.20 18.85
C VAL A 447 1.70 -25.78 19.07
N PRO A 448 0.73 -26.63 18.68
CA PRO A 448 -0.69 -26.39 18.92
C PRO A 448 -1.02 -26.44 20.43
N GLN A 449 -2.17 -25.93 20.84
CA GLN A 449 -2.59 -25.82 22.25
C GLN A 449 -2.49 -27.15 23.03
N SER A 450 -2.89 -28.26 22.38
CA SER A 450 -2.80 -29.60 22.99
C SER A 450 -1.35 -30.00 23.33
N LEU A 451 -0.40 -29.67 22.46
CA LEU A 451 1.00 -29.94 22.72
C LEU A 451 1.60 -28.97 23.74
N ARG A 452 1.15 -27.68 23.73
CA ARG A 452 1.52 -26.70 24.77
C ARG A 452 1.21 -27.21 26.17
N GLN A 453 0.00 -27.72 26.36
CA GLN A 453 -0.45 -28.26 27.64
C GLN A 453 0.42 -29.44 28.10
N GLU A 454 0.76 -30.39 27.22
CA GLU A 454 1.61 -31.53 27.55
C GLU A 454 3.07 -31.15 27.84
N LEU A 455 3.57 -30.08 27.22
CA LEU A 455 4.93 -29.58 27.46
C LEU A 455 5.02 -28.59 28.63
N GLY A 456 3.93 -28.30 29.32
CA GLY A 456 3.92 -27.30 30.41
C GLY A 456 4.15 -25.87 29.94
N LEU A 457 3.87 -25.58 28.66
CA LEU A 457 3.86 -24.23 28.09
C LEU A 457 2.57 -23.52 28.40
N TRP A 458 2.64 -22.21 28.51
CA TRP A 458 1.44 -21.39 28.68
C TRP A 458 0.43 -21.64 27.58
N THR A 459 -0.84 -21.79 28.01
CA THR A 459 -2.01 -21.95 27.16
C THR A 459 -2.85 -20.66 27.13
N ASP A 460 -3.81 -20.57 26.22
CA ASP A 460 -4.75 -19.44 26.19
C ASP A 460 -5.62 -19.42 27.48
N GLU A 461 -5.92 -20.58 28.02
CA GLU A 461 -6.64 -20.67 29.28
C GLU A 461 -5.83 -20.19 30.51
N ASP A 462 -4.51 -20.45 30.53
CA ASP A 462 -3.63 -19.91 31.58
C ASP A 462 -3.57 -18.38 31.51
N ARG A 463 -3.51 -17.83 30.28
CA ARG A 463 -3.63 -16.39 30.09
C ARG A 463 -4.98 -15.85 30.53
N ALA A 464 -6.07 -16.51 30.19
CA ALA A 464 -7.40 -16.09 30.62
C ALA A 464 -7.53 -16.04 32.14
N GLY A 465 -6.98 -17.05 32.84
CA GLY A 465 -6.94 -17.06 34.31
C GLY A 465 -6.11 -15.90 34.90
N ARG A 466 -4.95 -15.63 34.33
CA ARG A 466 -4.13 -14.47 34.70
C ARG A 466 -4.87 -13.16 34.46
N ASP A 467 -5.47 -13.00 33.28
CA ASP A 467 -6.11 -11.76 32.89
C ASP A 467 -7.40 -11.52 33.67
N ALA A 468 -8.10 -12.58 34.08
CA ALA A 468 -9.20 -12.51 35.04
C ALA A 468 -8.72 -11.97 36.41
N TYR A 469 -7.59 -12.48 36.93
CA TYR A 469 -6.99 -11.97 38.16
C TYR A 469 -6.61 -10.48 38.03
N LEU A 470 -5.94 -10.08 36.92
CA LEU A 470 -5.56 -8.69 36.73
C LEU A 470 -6.79 -7.77 36.64
N LEU A 471 -7.84 -8.22 36.00
CA LEU A 471 -9.12 -7.50 35.93
C LEU A 471 -9.74 -7.32 37.31
N HIS A 472 -9.75 -8.37 38.17
CA HIS A 472 -10.14 -8.28 39.55
C HIS A 472 -9.31 -7.27 40.36
N TRP A 473 -7.98 -7.28 40.19
CA TRP A 473 -7.07 -6.31 40.80
C TRP A 473 -7.42 -4.88 40.38
N LEU A 474 -7.59 -4.62 39.08
CA LEU A 474 -7.95 -3.29 38.57
C LEU A 474 -9.27 -2.79 39.16
N VAL A 475 -10.32 -3.63 39.15
CA VAL A 475 -11.65 -3.28 39.70
C VAL A 475 -11.56 -3.05 41.19
N ALA A 476 -10.89 -3.93 41.95
CA ALA A 476 -10.78 -3.82 43.40
C ALA A 476 -9.98 -2.56 43.82
N SER A 477 -8.93 -2.20 43.11
CA SER A 477 -8.09 -1.04 43.42
C SER A 477 -8.83 0.31 43.23
N ARG A 478 -9.94 0.35 42.49
CA ARG A 478 -10.77 1.55 42.25
C ARG A 478 -12.14 1.53 42.96
N LYS A 479 -12.36 0.64 43.93
CA LYS A 479 -13.60 0.58 44.71
C LYS A 479 -13.74 1.67 45.81
N GLY A 480 -12.88 2.70 45.85
CA GLY A 480 -12.94 3.81 46.81
C GLY A 480 -13.86 4.96 46.36
N ALA A 481 -14.12 5.90 47.26
CA ALA A 481 -15.03 7.04 47.04
C ALA A 481 -14.59 7.97 45.89
N HIS A 482 -13.34 7.89 45.49
CA HIS A 482 -12.74 8.71 44.40
C HIS A 482 -12.18 7.88 43.25
N GLY A 483 -12.31 6.55 43.28
CA GLY A 483 -11.82 5.66 42.26
C GLY A 483 -12.88 5.45 41.17
N ARG A 484 -12.46 5.46 39.92
CA ARG A 484 -13.32 5.15 38.76
C ARG A 484 -12.53 4.32 37.75
N ILE A 485 -13.20 3.39 37.12
CA ILE A 485 -12.67 2.64 35.99
C ILE A 485 -13.73 2.50 34.91
N ASP A 486 -13.39 2.81 33.68
CA ASP A 486 -14.24 2.67 32.50
C ASP A 486 -13.62 1.71 31.52
N PHE A 487 -14.33 0.69 31.10
CA PHE A 487 -13.94 -0.24 30.05
C PHE A 487 -14.69 0.10 28.77
N VAL A 488 -13.96 0.30 27.68
CA VAL A 488 -14.52 0.69 26.39
C VAL A 488 -14.21 -0.38 25.35
N MET A 489 -15.20 -0.76 24.59
CA MET A 489 -15.10 -1.77 23.55
C MET A 489 -15.80 -1.33 22.28
N GLY A 490 -15.24 -1.75 21.11
CA GLY A 490 -15.81 -1.47 19.80
C GLY A 490 -16.74 -2.58 19.33
N LYS A 491 -17.75 -2.21 18.54
CA LYS A 491 -18.62 -3.16 17.83
C LYS A 491 -18.02 -3.65 16.53
N PHE A 492 -17.18 -2.81 15.89
CA PHE A 492 -16.51 -3.10 14.63
C PHE A 492 -15.06 -2.65 14.67
N SER A 493 -14.19 -3.38 13.96
CA SER A 493 -12.83 -2.96 13.66
C SER A 493 -12.82 -1.87 12.58
N ARG A 494 -11.65 -1.36 12.24
CA ARG A 494 -11.47 -0.30 11.24
C ARG A 494 -11.94 -0.72 9.84
N ASP A 495 -11.80 -2.00 9.47
CA ASP A 495 -12.26 -2.57 8.20
C ASP A 495 -13.73 -2.99 8.18
N GLY A 496 -14.47 -2.78 9.30
CA GLY A 496 -15.87 -3.14 9.44
C GLY A 496 -16.12 -4.59 9.87
N THR A 497 -15.07 -5.33 10.27
CA THR A 497 -15.24 -6.68 10.83
C THR A 497 -15.91 -6.59 12.21
N PRO A 498 -17.01 -7.36 12.49
CA PRO A 498 -17.66 -7.35 13.79
C PRO A 498 -16.74 -7.85 14.91
N LEU A 499 -16.69 -7.10 15.99
CA LEU A 499 -15.98 -7.46 17.21
C LEU A 499 -16.95 -7.93 18.29
N LYS A 500 -16.46 -8.76 19.22
CA LYS A 500 -17.20 -9.21 20.39
C LYS A 500 -16.61 -8.56 21.63
N PRO A 501 -17.43 -8.23 22.63
CA PRO A 501 -16.95 -7.86 23.95
C PRO A 501 -16.11 -8.97 24.58
N SER A 502 -15.16 -8.62 25.44
CA SER A 502 -14.38 -9.60 26.18
C SER A 502 -15.27 -10.57 26.97
N ALA A 503 -14.97 -11.86 26.86
CA ALA A 503 -15.67 -12.90 27.63
C ALA A 503 -15.55 -12.72 29.15
N LEU A 504 -14.47 -12.07 29.61
CA LEU A 504 -14.26 -11.84 31.05
C LEU A 504 -15.31 -10.92 31.67
N PHE A 505 -15.95 -10.04 30.93
CA PHE A 505 -17.00 -9.17 31.45
C PHE A 505 -18.30 -9.92 31.78
N PHE A 506 -18.43 -11.16 31.34
CA PHE A 506 -19.59 -12.02 31.67
C PHE A 506 -19.36 -12.90 32.88
N LEU A 507 -18.30 -12.69 33.65
CA LEU A 507 -18.07 -13.30 34.96
C LEU A 507 -18.94 -12.60 35.99
N CYS A 508 -20.26 -12.85 35.90
CA CYS A 508 -21.31 -12.31 36.76
C CYS A 508 -21.50 -13.15 38.00
N ASP A 509 -22.13 -12.55 39.05
CA ASP A 509 -22.50 -13.26 40.25
C ASP A 509 -23.63 -14.25 39.95
N PRO A 510 -23.45 -15.57 40.17
CA PRO A 510 -24.48 -16.56 39.93
C PRO A 510 -25.73 -16.42 40.84
N ASP A 511 -25.57 -15.76 41.98
CA ASP A 511 -26.67 -15.48 42.89
C ASP A 511 -27.51 -14.26 42.46
N ASN A 512 -27.05 -13.46 41.50
CA ASN A 512 -27.77 -12.33 40.92
C ASN A 512 -28.34 -12.68 39.54
N GLU A 513 -29.57 -13.22 39.52
CA GLU A 513 -30.24 -13.68 38.29
C GLU A 513 -30.35 -12.60 37.19
N ASN A 514 -30.30 -11.32 37.51
CA ASN A 514 -30.46 -10.21 36.55
C ASN A 514 -29.15 -9.67 35.97
N GLU A 515 -28.01 -9.95 36.59
CA GLU A 515 -26.73 -9.35 36.17
C GLU A 515 -26.32 -9.77 34.75
N LEU A 516 -26.33 -11.07 34.51
CA LEU A 516 -25.93 -11.61 33.20
C LEU A 516 -26.86 -11.19 32.04
N PRO A 517 -28.22 -11.25 32.20
CA PRO A 517 -29.13 -10.73 31.18
C PRO A 517 -28.94 -9.24 30.87
N ASN A 518 -28.87 -8.39 31.91
CA ASN A 518 -28.70 -6.95 31.75
C ASN A 518 -27.35 -6.62 31.03
N ARG A 519 -26.30 -7.29 31.46
CA ARG A 519 -24.98 -7.14 30.87
C ARG A 519 -24.94 -7.57 29.38
N THR A 520 -25.64 -8.68 29.08
CA THR A 520 -25.78 -9.17 27.71
C THR A 520 -26.54 -8.16 26.83
N GLU A 521 -27.66 -7.63 27.33
CA GLU A 521 -28.42 -6.61 26.62
C GLU A 521 -27.58 -5.36 26.36
N LYS A 522 -26.80 -4.90 27.34
CA LYS A 522 -25.91 -3.74 27.19
C LYS A 522 -24.78 -3.96 26.19
N LEU A 523 -24.05 -5.07 26.30
CA LEU A 523 -22.84 -5.31 25.56
C LEU A 523 -23.09 -5.82 24.13
N PHE A 524 -24.26 -6.35 23.82
CA PHE A 524 -24.67 -6.73 22.46
C PHE A 524 -25.75 -5.82 21.86
N GLY A 525 -26.09 -4.73 22.58
CA GLY A 525 -27.07 -3.74 22.15
C GLY A 525 -26.70 -3.04 20.84
N GLU A 526 -27.68 -2.34 20.28
CA GLU A 526 -27.41 -1.51 19.11
C GLU A 526 -26.71 -0.22 19.53
N VAL A 527 -25.61 0.09 18.86
CA VAL A 527 -24.92 1.37 18.98
C VAL A 527 -25.16 2.11 17.68
N PRO A 528 -25.77 3.31 17.71
CA PRO A 528 -25.89 4.11 16.50
C PRO A 528 -24.49 4.44 16.00
N ALA A 529 -24.27 4.28 14.69
CA ALA A 529 -23.09 4.82 14.07
C ALA A 529 -23.20 6.36 14.17
N GLU A 530 -22.50 6.97 15.09
CA GLU A 530 -22.32 8.41 15.11
C GLU A 530 -21.36 8.81 13.97
N GLY A 531 -21.87 8.78 12.78
CA GLY A 531 -21.28 9.40 11.65
C GLY A 531 -22.19 10.54 11.23
N GLU A 532 -22.07 11.69 11.83
CA GLU A 532 -22.33 12.90 11.05
C GLU A 532 -21.32 12.83 9.90
N ASN A 533 -21.84 12.47 8.72
CA ASN A 533 -21.15 12.86 7.50
C ASN A 533 -20.84 14.34 7.67
N PRO A 534 -19.55 14.74 7.73
CA PRO A 534 -19.23 16.15 7.79
C PRO A 534 -19.86 16.75 6.56
N ALA A 535 -21.02 17.39 6.74
CA ALA A 535 -21.62 18.12 5.66
C ALA A 535 -20.53 19.09 5.22
N TRP A 536 -20.09 18.97 3.97
CA TRP A 536 -19.19 19.94 3.38
C TRP A 536 -19.83 21.31 3.50
N ALA A 537 -19.53 22.00 4.59
CA ALA A 537 -20.08 23.32 4.87
C ALA A 537 -19.50 24.40 3.94
N TYR A 538 -18.53 24.05 3.10
CA TYR A 538 -17.90 24.98 2.16
C TYR A 538 -18.63 24.92 0.82
N PRO A 539 -19.43 25.93 0.46
CA PRO A 539 -20.01 25.96 -0.87
C PRO A 539 -18.86 26.26 -1.87
N TRP A 540 -18.44 25.24 -2.60
CA TRP A 540 -17.54 25.42 -3.74
C TRP A 540 -18.26 26.23 -4.82
N LYS A 541 -18.09 27.54 -4.78
CA LYS A 541 -18.50 28.42 -5.90
C LYS A 541 -17.24 28.77 -6.66
N LEU A 542 -17.07 28.15 -7.82
CA LEU A 542 -16.12 28.63 -8.80
C LEU A 542 -16.71 29.92 -9.41
N VAL A 543 -16.10 31.02 -9.09
CA VAL A 543 -16.44 32.32 -9.73
C VAL A 543 -15.58 32.40 -11.01
N PRO A 544 -16.20 32.40 -12.21
CA PRO A 544 -15.44 32.60 -13.44
C PRO A 544 -14.75 33.96 -13.40
N GLY A 545 -13.44 33.98 -13.55
CA GLY A 545 -12.70 35.22 -13.71
C GLY A 545 -12.88 35.78 -15.11
N GLU A 546 -12.45 37.06 -15.32
CA GLU A 546 -12.34 37.61 -16.65
C GLU A 546 -11.42 36.75 -17.52
N HIS A 547 -11.84 36.41 -18.73
CA HIS A 547 -11.10 35.59 -19.66
C HIS A 547 -11.21 36.13 -21.08
N GLU A 548 -10.12 35.96 -21.83
CA GLU A 548 -10.12 36.28 -23.24
C GLU A 548 -11.05 35.34 -24.01
N PRO A 549 -11.75 35.80 -25.04
CA PRO A 549 -12.60 34.97 -25.87
C PRO A 549 -11.78 33.88 -26.56
N VAL A 550 -12.41 32.70 -26.79
CA VAL A 550 -11.80 31.61 -27.51
C VAL A 550 -11.64 32.00 -28.99
N ARG A 551 -10.40 32.22 -29.43
CA ARG A 551 -10.05 32.59 -30.81
C ARG A 551 -9.69 31.38 -31.70
N ARG A 552 -9.48 30.22 -31.12
CA ARG A 552 -9.10 28.99 -31.83
C ARG A 552 -9.74 27.77 -31.16
N ILE A 553 -10.35 26.92 -31.97
CA ILE A 553 -10.96 25.67 -31.52
C ILE A 553 -10.63 24.55 -32.54
N SER A 554 -10.32 23.34 -32.04
CA SER A 554 -10.20 22.15 -32.93
C SER A 554 -11.55 21.48 -33.11
N VAL A 555 -11.70 20.78 -34.24
CA VAL A 555 -12.93 20.01 -34.52
C VAL A 555 -13.27 19.02 -33.40
N THR A 556 -12.29 18.38 -32.79
CA THR A 556 -12.46 17.44 -31.66
C THR A 556 -12.88 18.12 -30.35
N GLN A 557 -12.58 19.40 -30.18
CA GLN A 557 -12.94 20.13 -28.96
C GLN A 557 -14.43 20.51 -28.91
N PHE A 558 -15.11 20.49 -30.06
CA PHE A 558 -16.57 20.67 -30.06
C PHE A 558 -17.30 19.58 -29.28
N SER A 559 -16.81 18.33 -29.33
CA SER A 559 -17.40 17.25 -28.53
C SER A 559 -17.25 17.51 -27.03
N SER A 560 -16.11 18.04 -26.56
CA SER A 560 -15.91 18.43 -25.17
C SER A 560 -16.86 19.54 -24.74
N PHE A 561 -17.02 20.58 -25.58
CA PHE A 561 -17.93 21.68 -25.31
C PHE A 561 -19.41 21.24 -25.28
N LEU A 562 -19.83 20.42 -26.26
CA LEU A 562 -21.19 19.89 -26.35
C LEU A 562 -21.51 18.90 -25.22
N SER A 563 -20.50 18.24 -24.68
CA SER A 563 -20.64 17.33 -23.53
C SER A 563 -20.82 18.12 -22.23
N CYS A 564 -19.96 19.08 -21.96
CA CYS A 564 -19.98 19.91 -20.77
C CYS A 564 -19.18 21.21 -21.00
N PRO A 565 -19.86 22.38 -21.19
CA PRO A 565 -19.20 23.66 -21.39
C PRO A 565 -18.27 24.06 -20.24
N PHE A 566 -18.60 23.65 -19.02
CA PHE A 566 -17.77 23.92 -17.85
C PHE A 566 -16.46 23.11 -17.89
N ARG A 567 -16.50 21.83 -18.26
CA ARG A 567 -15.30 21.01 -18.45
C ARG A 567 -14.40 21.56 -19.57
N PHE A 568 -15.02 22.00 -20.67
CA PHE A 568 -14.30 22.68 -21.75
C PHE A 568 -13.60 23.95 -21.26
N TYR A 569 -14.28 24.75 -20.43
CA TYR A 569 -13.71 25.94 -19.82
C TYR A 569 -12.48 25.62 -18.95
N LEU A 570 -12.58 24.62 -18.07
CA LEU A 570 -11.48 24.18 -17.22
C LEU A 570 -10.27 23.71 -18.04
N ASP A 571 -10.50 22.90 -19.05
CA ASP A 571 -9.46 22.41 -19.98
C ASP A 571 -8.80 23.56 -20.74
N LYS A 572 -9.58 24.48 -21.32
CA LYS A 572 -9.07 25.59 -22.13
C LYS A 572 -8.40 26.70 -21.33
N LYS A 573 -9.03 27.13 -20.23
CA LYS A 573 -8.55 28.27 -19.43
C LYS A 573 -7.44 27.86 -18.48
N PHE A 574 -7.62 26.76 -17.75
CA PHE A 574 -6.70 26.32 -16.71
C PHE A 574 -5.76 25.21 -17.18
N ARG A 575 -5.97 24.66 -18.39
CA ARG A 575 -5.23 23.50 -18.92
C ARG A 575 -5.22 22.34 -17.94
N MET A 576 -6.38 22.13 -17.31
CA MET A 576 -6.56 21.01 -16.38
C MET A 576 -6.65 19.72 -17.17
N GLU A 577 -5.74 18.82 -16.88
CA GLU A 577 -5.69 17.49 -17.47
C GLU A 577 -5.95 16.44 -16.39
N GLU A 578 -6.59 15.36 -16.75
CA GLU A 578 -6.79 14.23 -15.85
C GLU A 578 -5.45 13.53 -15.58
N TYR A 579 -5.15 13.34 -14.31
CA TYR A 579 -3.92 12.66 -13.90
C TYR A 579 -4.08 11.15 -14.04
N LYS A 580 -3.20 10.50 -14.80
CA LYS A 580 -3.22 9.06 -15.09
C LYS A 580 -2.01 8.35 -14.49
N ALA A 581 -1.83 8.46 -13.17
CA ALA A 581 -0.69 7.90 -12.46
C ALA A 581 -0.67 6.36 -12.45
N ASP A 582 -1.84 5.75 -12.48
CA ASP A 582 -2.09 4.32 -12.39
C ASP A 582 -2.31 3.63 -13.74
N LYS A 583 -1.96 4.32 -14.84
CA LYS A 583 -2.08 3.76 -16.17
C LYS A 583 -1.11 2.59 -16.35
N GLU A 584 -1.63 1.37 -16.50
CA GLU A 584 -0.84 0.14 -16.68
C GLU A 584 -0.88 -0.41 -18.10
N GLU A 585 -1.81 0.09 -18.94
CA GLU A 585 -2.01 -0.35 -20.32
C GLU A 585 -2.30 0.83 -21.25
N ALA A 586 -2.20 0.60 -22.56
CA ALA A 586 -2.57 1.59 -23.55
C ALA A 586 -4.08 1.88 -23.49
N ASP A 587 -4.44 3.15 -23.34
CA ASP A 587 -5.83 3.56 -23.39
C ASP A 587 -6.39 3.63 -24.82
N THR A 588 -7.67 3.95 -24.96
CA THR A 588 -8.34 4.04 -26.27
C THR A 588 -7.67 5.07 -27.20
N MET A 589 -7.07 6.12 -26.63
CA MET A 589 -6.37 7.15 -27.40
C MET A 589 -5.00 6.62 -27.90
N ASP A 590 -4.26 5.87 -27.08
CA ASP A 590 -3.01 5.22 -27.48
C ASP A 590 -3.25 4.19 -28.56
N PHE A 591 -4.28 3.36 -28.37
CA PHE A 591 -4.69 2.35 -29.34
C PHE A 591 -5.10 3.00 -30.69
N GLY A 592 -5.86 4.09 -30.63
CA GLY A 592 -6.22 4.90 -31.78
C GLY A 592 -4.99 5.45 -32.52
N THR A 593 -4.07 6.08 -31.77
CA THR A 593 -2.85 6.70 -32.33
C THR A 593 -1.97 5.67 -33.05
N LEU A 594 -1.77 4.49 -32.46
CA LEU A 594 -1.00 3.40 -33.11
C LEU A 594 -1.70 2.91 -34.40
N THR A 595 -3.02 2.78 -34.35
CA THR A 595 -3.81 2.34 -35.52
C THR A 595 -3.77 3.38 -36.62
N HIS A 596 -3.98 4.67 -36.32
CA HIS A 596 -3.91 5.77 -37.28
C HIS A 596 -2.52 5.86 -37.94
N SER A 597 -1.44 5.77 -37.13
CA SER A 597 -0.08 5.77 -37.66
C SER A 597 0.18 4.61 -38.63
N ALA A 598 -0.36 3.43 -38.36
CA ALA A 598 -0.26 2.30 -39.28
C ALA A 598 -1.03 2.55 -40.57
N LEU A 599 -2.23 3.14 -40.48
CA LEU A 599 -3.09 3.43 -41.64
C LEU A 599 -2.53 4.58 -42.50
N GLU A 600 -1.81 5.53 -41.95
CA GLU A 600 -1.12 6.61 -42.68
C GLU A 600 -0.18 6.05 -43.76
N SER A 601 0.45 4.88 -43.51
CA SER A 601 1.37 4.25 -44.47
C SER A 601 0.69 3.78 -45.76
N LEU A 602 -0.65 3.70 -45.82
CA LEU A 602 -1.36 3.37 -47.04
C LEU A 602 -1.12 4.36 -48.18
N SER A 603 -0.75 5.62 -47.89
CA SER A 603 -0.34 6.62 -48.88
C SER A 603 0.99 6.30 -49.55
N GLU A 604 1.83 5.48 -48.91
CA GLU A 604 3.15 5.11 -49.42
C GLU A 604 3.09 4.05 -50.55
N LEU A 605 1.96 3.34 -50.65
CA LEU A 605 1.76 2.29 -51.65
C LEU A 605 1.51 2.79 -53.08
N GLY A 606 1.28 4.09 -53.27
CA GLY A 606 1.02 4.70 -54.56
C GLY A 606 -0.29 4.23 -55.23
N ASN A 607 -0.35 4.39 -56.58
CA ASN A 607 -1.51 4.06 -57.38
C ASN A 607 -1.48 2.63 -57.97
N GLU A 608 -0.48 1.83 -57.59
CA GLU A 608 -0.42 0.41 -57.96
C GLU A 608 -1.46 -0.38 -57.14
N THR A 609 -1.82 -1.56 -57.64
CA THR A 609 -2.75 -2.46 -56.94
C THR A 609 -1.98 -3.58 -56.26
N PRO A 610 -1.36 -3.28 -55.12
CA PRO A 610 -0.58 -4.26 -54.34
C PRO A 610 -1.48 -5.40 -53.85
N ASP A 611 -0.88 -6.54 -53.56
CA ASP A 611 -1.63 -7.64 -52.96
C ASP A 611 -1.92 -7.40 -51.45
N GLU A 612 -2.81 -8.21 -50.86
CA GLU A 612 -3.19 -8.06 -49.45
C GLU A 612 -2.03 -8.17 -48.48
N GLU A 613 -1.07 -9.04 -48.76
CA GLU A 613 0.09 -9.26 -47.89
C GLU A 613 1.09 -8.11 -47.96
N GLU A 614 1.21 -7.46 -49.13
CA GLU A 614 2.05 -6.28 -49.31
C GLU A 614 1.47 -5.07 -48.56
N ILE A 615 0.13 -4.86 -48.69
CA ILE A 615 -0.59 -3.83 -47.90
C ILE A 615 -0.39 -4.06 -46.39
N TYR A 616 -0.61 -5.31 -45.97
CA TYR A 616 -0.46 -5.66 -44.53
C TYR A 616 0.95 -5.43 -44.04
N ARG A 617 2.00 -5.85 -44.77
CA ARG A 617 3.41 -5.65 -44.40
C ARG A 617 3.80 -4.19 -44.26
N CYS A 618 3.28 -3.33 -45.15
CA CYS A 618 3.50 -1.88 -45.07
C CYS A 618 2.96 -1.31 -43.75
N MET A 619 1.70 -1.59 -43.43
CA MET A 619 1.08 -1.14 -42.18
C MET A 619 1.77 -1.73 -40.95
N LEU A 620 2.15 -3.02 -40.98
CA LEU A 620 2.82 -3.69 -39.89
C LEU A 620 4.18 -3.06 -39.56
N ALA A 621 4.98 -2.78 -40.60
CA ALA A 621 6.29 -2.14 -40.43
C ALA A 621 6.17 -0.76 -39.77
N ARG A 622 5.13 0.01 -40.15
CA ARG A 622 4.86 1.30 -39.52
C ARG A 622 4.40 1.15 -38.08
N LEU A 623 3.51 0.20 -37.80
CA LEU A 623 3.07 -0.13 -36.45
C LEU A 623 4.25 -0.50 -35.54
N GLU A 624 5.14 -1.38 -36.00
CA GLU A 624 6.31 -1.83 -35.22
C GLU A 624 7.25 -0.68 -34.86
N LYS A 625 7.47 0.21 -35.83
CA LYS A 625 8.30 1.40 -35.63
C LYS A 625 7.70 2.31 -34.57
N GLU A 626 6.42 2.64 -34.68
CA GLU A 626 5.72 3.53 -33.74
C GLU A 626 5.56 2.87 -32.37
N PHE A 627 5.26 1.57 -32.33
CA PHE A 627 5.15 0.80 -31.12
C PHE A 627 6.47 0.79 -30.32
N SER A 628 7.58 0.48 -31.00
CA SER A 628 8.91 0.46 -30.39
C SER A 628 9.36 1.86 -29.94
N TYR A 629 8.99 2.88 -30.72
CA TYR A 629 9.26 4.27 -30.35
C TYR A 629 8.50 4.69 -29.09
N ARG A 630 7.27 4.21 -28.91
CA ARG A 630 6.39 4.60 -27.82
C ARG A 630 6.60 3.78 -26.54
N PHE A 631 6.74 2.46 -26.65
CA PHE A 631 6.76 1.55 -25.50
C PHE A 631 8.11 0.89 -25.21
N GLY A 632 9.14 1.19 -25.98
CA GLY A 632 10.50 0.68 -25.75
C GLY A 632 10.67 -0.78 -26.13
N ARG A 633 11.67 -1.42 -25.49
CA ARG A 633 12.06 -2.80 -25.78
C ARG A 633 11.41 -3.84 -24.87
N SER A 634 10.89 -3.41 -23.72
CA SER A 634 10.36 -4.29 -22.65
C SER A 634 8.94 -3.90 -22.25
N PRO A 635 7.97 -3.85 -23.18
CA PRO A 635 6.57 -3.54 -22.86
C PRO A 635 5.94 -4.61 -22.00
N SER A 636 4.88 -4.26 -21.26
CA SER A 636 4.09 -5.20 -20.45
C SER A 636 3.35 -6.20 -21.36
N LEU A 637 2.94 -7.33 -20.77
CA LEU A 637 2.18 -8.36 -21.50
C LEU A 637 0.84 -7.80 -22.02
N SER A 638 0.16 -6.93 -21.26
CA SER A 638 -1.08 -6.28 -21.66
C SER A 638 -0.89 -5.44 -22.93
N ILE A 639 0.19 -4.67 -23.00
CA ILE A 639 0.54 -3.85 -24.18
C ILE A 639 0.83 -4.74 -25.40
N LEU A 640 1.54 -5.86 -25.21
CA LEU A 640 1.79 -6.83 -26.29
C LEU A 640 0.51 -7.48 -26.80
N GLN A 641 -0.44 -7.80 -25.93
CA GLN A 641 -1.76 -8.31 -26.31
C GLN A 641 -2.56 -7.27 -27.10
N GLN A 642 -2.47 -6.00 -26.69
CA GLN A 642 -3.11 -4.90 -27.44
C GLN A 642 -2.49 -4.71 -28.82
N LYS A 643 -1.15 -4.80 -28.94
CA LYS A 643 -0.46 -4.82 -30.24
C LYS A 643 -0.98 -5.93 -31.15
N ALA A 644 -1.05 -7.16 -30.64
CA ALA A 644 -1.56 -8.31 -31.41
C ALA A 644 -3.03 -8.11 -31.84
N SER A 645 -3.83 -7.38 -31.05
CA SER A 645 -5.18 -6.99 -31.45
C SER A 645 -5.18 -6.00 -32.63
N ILE A 646 -4.31 -5.01 -32.61
CA ILE A 646 -4.14 -4.08 -33.75
C ILE A 646 -3.70 -4.86 -34.99
N GLU A 647 -2.72 -5.73 -34.91
CA GLU A 647 -2.22 -6.54 -36.03
C GLU A 647 -3.33 -7.36 -36.69
N ARG A 648 -4.22 -7.96 -35.91
CA ARG A 648 -5.38 -8.68 -36.44
C ARG A 648 -6.36 -7.77 -37.18
N ARG A 649 -6.61 -6.57 -36.68
CA ARG A 649 -7.45 -5.56 -37.34
C ARG A 649 -6.81 -5.07 -38.63
N LEU A 650 -5.49 -4.83 -38.65
CA LEU A 650 -4.80 -4.41 -39.86
C LEU A 650 -4.86 -5.46 -40.99
N ARG A 651 -4.87 -6.75 -40.69
CA ARG A 651 -5.11 -7.78 -41.72
C ARG A 651 -6.47 -7.60 -42.41
N ARG A 652 -7.50 -7.31 -41.64
CA ARG A 652 -8.82 -7.06 -42.21
C ARG A 652 -8.86 -5.75 -43.01
N VAL A 653 -8.17 -4.73 -42.55
CA VAL A 653 -8.02 -3.47 -43.26
C VAL A 653 -7.34 -3.70 -44.63
N ALA A 654 -6.29 -4.52 -44.69
CA ALA A 654 -5.57 -4.82 -45.90
C ALA A 654 -6.52 -5.42 -46.98
N GLN A 655 -7.40 -6.35 -46.60
CA GLN A 655 -8.43 -6.94 -47.47
C GLN A 655 -9.40 -5.88 -48.00
N LEU A 656 -9.93 -5.04 -47.10
CA LEU A 656 -10.89 -3.99 -47.47
C LEU A 656 -10.24 -2.92 -48.36
N HIS A 657 -9.03 -2.51 -48.06
CA HIS A 657 -8.31 -1.54 -48.87
C HIS A 657 -7.99 -2.04 -50.27
N ARG A 658 -7.60 -3.32 -50.41
CA ARG A 658 -7.46 -3.95 -51.72
C ARG A 658 -8.78 -3.94 -52.52
N GLN A 659 -9.91 -4.22 -51.88
CA GLN A 659 -11.23 -4.14 -52.52
C GLN A 659 -11.55 -2.71 -53.00
N ASP A 660 -11.20 -1.68 -52.17
CA ASP A 660 -11.38 -0.28 -52.55
C ASP A 660 -10.53 0.07 -53.76
N LEU A 661 -9.26 -0.35 -53.83
CA LEU A 661 -8.38 -0.14 -55.00
C LEU A 661 -8.95 -0.82 -56.28
N LEU A 662 -9.45 -2.06 -56.15
CA LEU A 662 -10.07 -2.78 -57.25
C LEU A 662 -11.38 -2.12 -57.74
N ASN A 663 -12.08 -1.42 -56.83
CA ASN A 663 -13.30 -0.63 -57.18
C ASN A 663 -12.98 0.76 -57.73
N GLY A 664 -11.68 1.12 -57.92
CA GLY A 664 -11.25 2.36 -58.55
C GLY A 664 -10.97 3.52 -57.59
N TRP A 665 -11.07 3.30 -56.25
CA TRP A 665 -10.72 4.31 -55.30
C TRP A 665 -9.19 4.41 -55.15
N GLN A 666 -8.64 5.62 -55.06
CA GLN A 666 -7.23 5.91 -54.87
C GLN A 666 -7.08 6.81 -53.67
N VAL A 667 -6.02 6.58 -52.85
CA VAL A 667 -5.68 7.46 -51.73
C VAL A 667 -5.08 8.74 -52.31
N ASP A 668 -5.78 9.88 -52.15
CA ASP A 668 -5.34 11.18 -52.59
C ASP A 668 -4.43 11.86 -51.53
N ARG A 669 -4.92 11.88 -50.26
CA ARG A 669 -4.21 12.48 -49.13
C ARG A 669 -4.49 11.74 -47.83
N VAL A 670 -3.56 11.83 -46.86
CA VAL A 670 -3.69 11.37 -45.50
C VAL A 670 -3.29 12.50 -44.56
N GLU A 671 -3.86 12.51 -43.34
CA GLU A 671 -3.56 13.50 -42.31
C GLU A 671 -3.60 14.96 -42.82
N GLU A 672 -4.59 15.25 -43.67
CA GLU A 672 -4.73 16.60 -44.30
C GLU A 672 -5.21 17.62 -43.29
N LYS A 673 -4.34 18.60 -42.99
CA LYS A 673 -4.62 19.69 -42.06
C LYS A 673 -5.39 20.81 -42.75
N PHE A 674 -6.40 21.32 -42.08
CA PHE A 674 -7.15 22.45 -42.57
C PHE A 674 -7.44 23.51 -41.50
N HIS A 675 -7.63 24.73 -41.97
CA HIS A 675 -7.96 25.87 -41.18
C HIS A 675 -9.13 26.63 -41.82
N LEU A 676 -10.17 26.92 -41.02
CA LEU A 676 -11.31 27.74 -41.41
C LEU A 676 -11.35 28.98 -40.51
N ASP A 677 -11.67 30.11 -41.11
CA ASP A 677 -11.99 31.32 -40.42
C ASP A 677 -13.52 31.55 -40.50
N THR A 678 -14.20 31.72 -39.38
CA THR A 678 -15.63 32.00 -39.34
C THR A 678 -15.96 33.40 -39.80
N CYS A 679 -14.98 34.28 -40.01
CA CYS A 679 -15.17 35.70 -40.35
C CYS A 679 -16.21 36.44 -39.48
N GLY A 680 -16.40 35.94 -38.21
CA GLY A 680 -17.40 36.46 -37.29
C GLY A 680 -18.85 36.10 -37.60
N SER A 681 -19.10 35.26 -38.63
CA SER A 681 -20.42 34.82 -39.04
C SER A 681 -20.75 33.39 -38.56
N LEU A 682 -22.01 33.16 -38.25
CA LEU A 682 -22.55 31.84 -37.94
C LEU A 682 -22.92 31.05 -39.22
N ASP A 683 -23.00 31.70 -40.39
CA ASP A 683 -23.27 31.03 -41.65
C ASP A 683 -22.00 30.43 -42.25
N PRO A 684 -21.89 29.08 -42.38
CA PRO A 684 -20.71 28.43 -42.96
C PRO A 684 -20.42 28.89 -44.41
N VAL A 685 -21.40 29.44 -45.14
CA VAL A 685 -21.18 29.94 -46.51
C VAL A 685 -20.18 31.10 -46.50
N GLU A 686 -20.22 31.97 -45.49
CA GLU A 686 -19.35 33.12 -45.34
C GLU A 686 -17.94 32.77 -44.83
N TRP A 687 -17.72 31.54 -44.34
CA TRP A 687 -16.43 31.15 -43.80
C TRP A 687 -15.37 31.05 -44.89
N LYS A 688 -14.13 31.40 -44.52
CA LYS A 688 -12.97 31.32 -45.42
C LYS A 688 -12.06 30.16 -45.06
N VAL A 689 -11.43 29.59 -46.11
CA VAL A 689 -10.33 28.64 -45.93
C VAL A 689 -9.04 29.41 -45.82
N LEU A 690 -8.29 29.20 -44.75
CA LEU A 690 -6.97 29.80 -44.53
C LEU A 690 -5.89 28.86 -45.11
N ALA A 691 -4.86 29.45 -45.67
CA ALA A 691 -3.79 28.69 -46.31
C ALA A 691 -2.92 27.95 -45.30
N ASP A 692 -2.70 28.56 -44.12
CA ASP A 692 -1.91 27.95 -43.05
C ASP A 692 -2.32 28.46 -41.65
N LYS A 693 -1.58 27.97 -40.61
CA LYS A 693 -1.81 28.32 -39.21
C LYS A 693 -1.46 29.79 -38.87
N ASP A 694 -0.64 30.45 -39.70
CA ASP A 694 -0.10 31.79 -39.39
C ASP A 694 -0.90 32.88 -40.10
N GLU A 695 -1.79 32.55 -41.05
CA GLU A 695 -2.67 33.49 -41.71
C GLU A 695 -3.65 34.12 -40.67
N PRO A 696 -3.77 35.46 -40.59
CA PRO A 696 -4.59 36.09 -39.60
C PRO A 696 -6.09 35.84 -39.82
N VAL A 697 -6.87 35.71 -38.73
CA VAL A 697 -8.35 35.65 -38.78
C VAL A 697 -8.92 37.07 -38.96
N GLU A 698 -9.97 37.23 -39.77
CA GLU A 698 -10.60 38.47 -40.08
C GLU A 698 -11.79 38.77 -39.15
N GLY A 699 -11.72 39.88 -38.39
CA GLY A 699 -12.83 40.38 -37.56
C GLY A 699 -12.68 40.10 -36.08
N GLU A 700 -13.32 40.98 -35.29
CA GLU A 700 -13.20 40.98 -33.82
C GLU A 700 -13.81 39.73 -33.14
N ASN A 701 -14.84 39.13 -33.75
CA ASN A 701 -15.55 37.95 -33.26
C ASN A 701 -15.21 36.67 -34.05
N SER A 702 -14.14 36.71 -34.87
CA SER A 702 -13.78 35.55 -35.67
C SER A 702 -13.11 34.44 -34.85
N ILE A 703 -13.43 33.20 -35.20
CA ILE A 703 -12.88 32.01 -34.58
C ILE A 703 -12.20 31.18 -35.67
N ARG A 704 -10.95 30.80 -35.40
CA ARG A 704 -10.25 29.81 -36.23
C ARG A 704 -10.67 28.41 -35.83
N ILE A 705 -11.21 27.66 -36.76
CA ILE A 705 -11.50 26.22 -36.60
C ILE A 705 -10.37 25.46 -37.27
N VAL A 706 -9.76 24.53 -36.56
CA VAL A 706 -8.66 23.71 -37.05
C VAL A 706 -9.06 22.23 -37.01
N GLY A 707 -8.70 21.48 -38.08
CA GLY A 707 -8.98 20.06 -38.14
C GLY A 707 -7.93 19.31 -38.95
N VAL A 708 -7.99 18.00 -38.85
CA VAL A 708 -7.18 17.04 -39.63
C VAL A 708 -8.14 15.99 -40.14
N VAL A 709 -8.12 15.75 -41.45
CA VAL A 709 -8.86 14.66 -42.07
C VAL A 709 -7.94 13.45 -42.20
N ASP A 710 -8.27 12.34 -41.56
CA ASP A 710 -7.40 11.16 -41.51
C ASP A 710 -7.07 10.62 -42.89
N ARG A 711 -8.07 10.54 -43.79
CA ARG A 711 -7.85 10.06 -45.17
C ARG A 711 -8.85 10.70 -46.16
N ILE A 712 -8.34 11.06 -47.34
CA ILE A 712 -9.10 11.52 -48.49
C ILE A 712 -8.82 10.57 -49.66
N ASP A 713 -9.87 9.95 -50.21
CA ASP A 713 -9.79 9.14 -51.38
C ASP A 713 -10.45 9.86 -52.57
N PHE A 714 -9.99 9.56 -53.77
CA PHE A 714 -10.53 10.04 -55.04
C PHE A 714 -10.86 8.87 -55.95
N HIS A 715 -12.01 8.94 -56.61
CA HIS A 715 -12.40 7.98 -57.62
C HIS A 715 -12.36 8.67 -59.00
N PRO A 716 -11.32 8.44 -59.82
CA PRO A 716 -11.13 9.16 -61.09
C PRO A 716 -12.28 9.05 -62.07
N GLU A 717 -12.84 7.85 -62.27
CA GLU A 717 -13.92 7.62 -63.21
C GLU A 717 -15.27 8.28 -62.81
N ARG A 718 -15.52 8.39 -61.51
CA ARG A 718 -16.73 9.01 -60.96
C ARG A 718 -16.59 10.49 -60.67
N GLY A 719 -15.35 10.99 -60.58
CA GLY A 719 -15.04 12.35 -60.12
C GLY A 719 -15.50 12.64 -58.71
N VAL A 720 -15.48 11.67 -57.82
CA VAL A 720 -16.00 11.78 -56.45
C VAL A 720 -14.86 11.70 -55.44
N TYR A 721 -14.85 12.60 -54.47
CA TYR A 721 -14.02 12.48 -53.30
C TYR A 721 -14.73 11.83 -52.13
N ARG A 722 -14.00 11.05 -51.34
CA ARG A 722 -14.46 10.42 -50.10
C ARG A 722 -13.53 10.81 -48.93
N LEU A 723 -14.06 11.50 -47.91
CA LEU A 723 -13.35 11.85 -46.69
C LEU A 723 -13.70 10.84 -45.62
N LEU A 724 -12.65 10.24 -45.02
CA LEU A 724 -12.81 9.20 -44.04
C LEU A 724 -12.14 9.62 -42.71
N ASP A 725 -12.89 9.44 -41.63
CA ASP A 725 -12.41 9.60 -40.26
C ASP A 725 -12.29 8.20 -39.65
N TYR A 726 -11.12 7.85 -39.16
CA TYR A 726 -10.82 6.54 -38.60
C TYR A 726 -11.39 6.39 -37.19
N LYS A 727 -12.15 5.35 -36.94
CA LYS A 727 -12.60 5.00 -35.58
C LYS A 727 -12.32 3.53 -35.28
N THR A 728 -11.84 3.27 -34.09
CA THR A 728 -11.59 1.91 -33.60
C THR A 728 -12.81 1.32 -32.87
N SER A 729 -13.91 2.08 -32.79
CA SER A 729 -15.20 1.66 -32.21
C SER A 729 -16.15 1.10 -33.29
N GLU A 730 -17.09 0.25 -32.86
CA GLU A 730 -18.14 -0.32 -33.77
C GLU A 730 -19.33 0.63 -34.03
N LYS A 731 -19.33 1.83 -33.44
CA LYS A 731 -20.41 2.81 -33.51
C LYS A 731 -20.45 3.47 -34.87
N GLY A 732 -21.65 3.58 -35.46
CA GLY A 732 -21.87 4.30 -36.72
C GLY A 732 -21.88 5.83 -36.56
N PRO A 733 -21.84 6.59 -37.68
CA PRO A 733 -21.80 8.06 -37.65
C PRO A 733 -22.91 8.70 -36.80
N LYS A 734 -24.13 8.19 -36.91
CA LYS A 734 -25.26 8.71 -36.12
C LYS A 734 -25.09 8.53 -34.65
N GLU A 735 -24.56 7.39 -34.20
CA GLU A 735 -24.36 7.06 -32.78
C GLU A 735 -23.23 7.86 -32.17
N LEU A 736 -22.23 8.24 -32.95
CA LEU A 736 -21.10 9.05 -32.51
C LEU A 736 -21.43 10.54 -32.47
N HIS A 737 -22.15 11.04 -33.45
CA HIS A 737 -22.42 12.47 -33.58
C HIS A 737 -23.74 12.92 -32.95
N LEU A 738 -24.72 12.01 -32.77
CA LEU A 738 -26.07 12.33 -32.35
C LEU A 738 -26.52 11.44 -31.21
N LYS A 739 -27.21 12.02 -30.24
CA LYS A 739 -27.83 11.28 -29.14
C LYS A 739 -29.27 11.80 -28.92
N LYS A 740 -30.22 10.88 -28.60
CA LYS A 740 -31.53 11.28 -28.14
C LYS A 740 -31.39 12.11 -26.87
N SER A 741 -31.98 13.30 -26.83
CA SER A 741 -31.91 14.17 -25.67
C SER A 741 -32.79 13.63 -24.54
N ASN A 742 -32.17 13.47 -23.35
CA ASN A 742 -32.88 13.27 -22.10
C ASN A 742 -32.78 14.51 -21.20
N LEU A 743 -32.17 15.60 -21.72
CA LEU A 743 -31.97 16.84 -21.00
C LEU A 743 -33.22 17.70 -21.16
N ARG A 744 -33.52 18.50 -20.16
CA ARG A 744 -34.58 19.50 -20.21
C ARG A 744 -34.12 20.65 -21.12
N MET A 745 -34.83 20.95 -22.17
CA MET A 745 -34.47 22.00 -23.14
C MET A 745 -34.36 23.38 -22.50
N GLU A 746 -35.03 23.58 -21.38
CA GLU A 746 -35.04 24.84 -20.61
C GLU A 746 -33.70 25.11 -19.88
N GLU A 747 -32.92 24.07 -19.65
CA GLU A 747 -31.64 24.15 -18.92
C GLU A 747 -30.41 24.35 -19.82
N TYR A 748 -30.58 24.23 -21.13
CA TYR A 748 -29.49 24.26 -22.12
C TYR A 748 -29.81 25.19 -23.28
N PRO A 749 -28.78 25.81 -23.91
CA PRO A 749 -29.01 26.63 -25.11
C PRO A 749 -29.66 25.87 -26.26
N GLU A 750 -30.52 26.53 -27.00
CA GLU A 750 -31.29 25.97 -28.11
C GLU A 750 -30.39 25.29 -29.17
N TYR A 751 -29.18 25.82 -29.42
CA TYR A 751 -28.24 25.28 -30.41
C TYR A 751 -27.66 23.87 -30.09
N PHE A 752 -27.91 23.34 -28.90
CA PHE A 752 -27.57 21.94 -28.58
C PHE A 752 -28.52 20.92 -29.20
N PHE A 753 -29.72 21.35 -29.54
CA PHE A 753 -30.80 20.47 -29.91
C PHE A 753 -31.23 20.69 -31.36
N PHE A 754 -31.81 19.66 -31.93
CA PHE A 754 -32.56 19.72 -33.18
C PHE A 754 -33.60 18.59 -33.21
N ASP A 755 -34.68 18.79 -33.96
CA ASP A 755 -35.73 17.81 -34.11
C ASP A 755 -35.51 16.93 -35.35
N GLN A 756 -35.52 15.63 -35.16
CA GLN A 756 -35.40 14.65 -36.21
C GLN A 756 -36.45 13.55 -36.03
N ASN A 757 -37.37 13.38 -36.99
CA ASN A 757 -38.45 12.34 -36.97
C ASN A 757 -39.23 12.36 -35.63
N ASP A 758 -39.74 13.48 -35.22
CA ASP A 758 -40.52 13.74 -33.99
C ASP A 758 -39.75 13.39 -32.69
N LYS A 759 -38.43 13.40 -32.74
CA LYS A 759 -37.56 13.20 -31.57
C LYS A 759 -36.56 14.34 -31.45
N THR A 760 -36.44 14.89 -30.24
CA THR A 760 -35.42 15.87 -29.94
C THR A 760 -34.10 15.15 -29.81
N MET A 761 -33.15 15.51 -30.66
CA MET A 761 -31.80 14.99 -30.71
C MET A 761 -30.84 16.08 -30.26
N ARG A 762 -29.67 15.68 -29.76
CA ARG A 762 -28.57 16.61 -29.45
C ARG A 762 -27.31 16.22 -30.21
N TRP A 763 -26.53 17.24 -30.55
CA TRP A 763 -25.20 17.07 -31.08
C TRP A 763 -24.23 16.56 -30.00
N MET A 764 -23.38 15.61 -30.32
CA MET A 764 -22.30 15.10 -29.48
C MET A 764 -20.92 15.43 -30.07
N ASP A 765 -20.87 15.57 -31.41
CA ASP A 765 -19.65 15.85 -32.16
C ASP A 765 -20.01 16.56 -33.46
N LEU A 766 -19.14 17.46 -33.92
CA LEU A 766 -19.33 18.22 -35.18
C LEU A 766 -18.21 17.90 -36.21
N GLN A 767 -17.41 16.87 -35.99
CA GLN A 767 -16.24 16.55 -36.82
C GLN A 767 -16.61 16.38 -38.29
N LEU A 768 -17.51 15.47 -38.63
CA LEU A 768 -17.95 15.21 -40.02
C LEU A 768 -18.63 16.41 -40.67
N PRO A 769 -19.55 17.15 -40.05
CA PRO A 769 -20.11 18.39 -40.60
C PRO A 769 -19.03 19.42 -40.94
N LEU A 770 -18.04 19.61 -40.09
CA LEU A 770 -16.95 20.57 -40.33
C LEU A 770 -16.02 20.13 -41.46
N TYR A 771 -15.75 18.82 -41.57
CA TYR A 771 -15.03 18.24 -42.70
C TYR A 771 -15.76 18.51 -43.99
N ARG A 772 -17.08 18.33 -43.99
CA ARG A 772 -17.90 18.62 -45.16
C ARG A 772 -17.85 20.07 -45.61
N ILE A 773 -17.96 21.04 -44.68
CA ILE A 773 -17.90 22.47 -44.96
C ILE A 773 -16.58 22.84 -45.61
N TRP A 774 -15.46 22.32 -45.06
CA TRP A 774 -14.12 22.56 -45.61
C TRP A 774 -13.99 21.95 -47.00
N ALA A 775 -14.38 20.71 -47.20
CA ALA A 775 -14.22 19.98 -48.41
C ALA A 775 -15.07 20.56 -49.58
N ASP A 776 -16.29 21.04 -49.31
CA ASP A 776 -17.14 21.74 -50.28
C ASP A 776 -16.39 22.97 -50.80
N LYS A 777 -15.66 23.72 -50.00
CA LYS A 777 -14.90 24.92 -50.43
C LYS A 777 -13.63 24.60 -51.18
N VAL A 778 -12.96 23.48 -50.87
CA VAL A 778 -11.63 23.16 -51.41
C VAL A 778 -11.68 22.14 -52.56
N LEU A 779 -12.53 21.09 -52.45
CA LEU A 779 -12.52 19.98 -53.37
C LEU A 779 -13.55 20.11 -54.50
N LEU A 780 -14.78 20.58 -54.21
CA LEU A 780 -15.81 20.77 -55.19
C LEU A 780 -15.45 21.87 -56.19
N ASN A 781 -14.70 22.91 -55.78
CA ASN A 781 -14.23 23.95 -56.71
C ASN A 781 -13.16 23.47 -57.71
N LYS A 782 -12.65 22.23 -57.58
CA LYS A 782 -11.65 21.58 -58.43
C LYS A 782 -12.26 20.60 -59.47
N ASN A 783 -13.52 20.78 -59.91
CA ASN A 783 -14.21 19.93 -60.88
C ASN A 783 -14.65 18.55 -60.32
N ALA A 784 -14.78 18.39 -59.03
CA ALA A 784 -15.36 17.20 -58.46
C ALA A 784 -16.90 17.15 -58.74
N GLN A 785 -17.39 15.96 -59.10
CA GLN A 785 -18.83 15.73 -59.35
C GLN A 785 -19.60 15.36 -58.08
N GLY A 786 -18.88 14.97 -57.00
CA GLY A 786 -19.51 14.58 -55.75
C GLY A 786 -18.52 14.52 -54.60
N LEU A 787 -19.08 14.55 -53.38
CA LEU A 787 -18.34 14.50 -52.13
C LEU A 787 -19.07 13.61 -51.10
N GLU A 788 -18.38 12.61 -50.58
CA GLU A 788 -18.82 11.72 -49.53
C GLU A 788 -17.98 11.99 -48.25
N VAL A 789 -18.65 12.00 -47.07
CA VAL A 789 -17.96 12.13 -45.80
C VAL A 789 -18.47 11.03 -44.86
N GLY A 790 -17.57 10.29 -44.27
CA GLY A 790 -17.97 9.15 -43.44
C GLY A 790 -16.92 8.72 -42.40
N ILE A 791 -17.30 7.71 -41.64
CA ILE A 791 -16.43 7.06 -40.66
C ILE A 791 -15.94 5.75 -41.27
N TYR A 792 -14.69 5.49 -41.15
CA TYR A 792 -14.08 4.19 -41.44
C TYR A 792 -13.84 3.48 -40.11
N ASN A 793 -14.73 2.57 -39.75
CA ASN A 793 -14.57 1.72 -38.60
C ASN A 793 -13.47 0.69 -38.88
N VAL A 794 -12.39 0.75 -38.16
CA VAL A 794 -11.31 -0.22 -38.23
C VAL A 794 -11.79 -1.53 -37.62
N PRO A 795 -11.96 -2.59 -38.44
CA PRO A 795 -12.71 -3.81 -38.09
C PRO A 795 -12.04 -4.61 -36.97
#